data_f6febfcf600ceb267ec2ab34a7fd2e6d
#
_entry.id   f6febfcf600ceb267ec2ab34a7fd2e6d
#
_cell.length_a   1.000
_cell.length_b   1.000
_cell.length_c   1.000
_cell.angle_alpha   90.00
_cell.angle_beta   90.00
_cell.angle_gamma   90.00
#
_symmetry.space_group_name_H-M   'P 1'
#
loop_
_entity.id
_entity.type
_entity.pdbx_description
1 polymer ?
#
loop_
_entity_poly.entity_id
_entity_poly.type
_entity_poly.pdbx_seq_one_letter_code
_entity_poly.pdbx_strand_id
1 'polypeptide(L)'
;MISNPVKRYCLAKLFPVPRLFFFLTIFLLPWVLFAQFTYQIDQSIPVEVNGNLLAFPWAGGLNSAQLNTVDLNGDNKPDLAIYDRGAAKIFTFLNQNNKWQYRPEYEALFPAEVGQWMLLRDLNCDGKKDLFTSDPFGISVFINTTKPGENLSWRPYNPGFPLLTKGFSSNINLKVNESDIPAIDDIDGDGDLDILNLKFVGTGTIEYHKNLSMERTGRCDSMQLERVTQNFGGFEECSCGKFAFGKTCAQLGGGRTEHTGGKTLLTFDNDNDGDRDLLYSEESCAFVYLLENKGTKDLAVMLSSSVFPTSTPIAMSIFPAPYLEDVDFDGKADLLASPNVYARANLNNNNFQNSVWLYSNTGTTQSPKFSFSKNNFLQGEMIDVGDYSVPAFADYDADGDLDMFIGRYARQDFIGTVYQYENIGSPSAPAFKLITNDYANLSQLRSFNIKPQFADMDADGRVDLVLTSKNLKNGRASLSFLSNRTNQGMLFLLEFVTSIAFNVGGTENILINDINLDGLPDILLGTSDGAIEYWKNSGAADSINFTLQNKSYLGLGASTSRQNPALAIADLNADGNDDLIIGDQRGLITIYKNIRSNSPTLIASTDILYNPLLKTYATKSLGSKAQPVAINLFNTDKPAIIVGNSTGGLYVLKNEEGKELPPDPVVLIYPNPLPSADELSIKPDRNAQVQFFSILGQKVSEPTFIPANQIFKFAFPKLSRGIYIARFTINGKSSAQKFIIN
;
A
#
# COMPACT_ATOMS: atom_id res chain seq x y z
N MET A 1 -13.34 -102.96 -17.90
CA MET A 1 -13.81 -103.21 -19.28
C MET A 1 -13.93 -101.90 -19.95
N ILE A 2 -13.12 -101.63 -20.98
CA ILE A 2 -13.41 -101.02 -22.26
C ILE A 2 -14.07 -99.60 -22.18
N SER A 3 -13.70 -98.54 -22.83
CA SER A 3 -12.74 -98.22 -23.86
C SER A 3 -12.83 -96.70 -24.08
N ASN A 4 -11.73 -96.08 -24.40
CA ASN A 4 -11.57 -94.79 -25.10
C ASN A 4 -12.34 -94.84 -26.48
N PRO A 5 -12.60 -93.73 -27.22
CA PRO A 5 -11.62 -92.71 -27.59
C PRO A 5 -12.11 -91.27 -27.91
N VAL A 6 -11.17 -90.30 -27.77
CA VAL A 6 -10.77 -89.25 -28.72
C VAL A 6 -11.80 -88.57 -29.65
N LYS A 7 -11.91 -87.27 -29.60
CA LYS A 7 -11.65 -86.37 -30.77
C LYS A 7 -11.46 -84.91 -30.38
N ARG A 8 -10.38 -84.34 -30.99
CA ARG A 8 -9.95 -82.96 -31.12
C ARG A 8 -11.03 -82.05 -31.72
N TYR A 9 -11.03 -80.75 -31.40
CA TYR A 9 -10.69 -79.62 -32.23
C TYR A 9 -10.95 -78.29 -31.48
N CYS A 10 -10.03 -77.49 -31.56
CA CYS A 10 -9.71 -76.14 -32.03
C CYS A 10 -9.80 -75.02 -31.03
N LEU A 11 -8.58 -74.40 -30.86
CA LEU A 11 -8.26 -73.16 -30.31
C LEU A 11 -9.12 -71.97 -30.79
N ALA A 12 -9.56 -71.14 -29.83
CA ALA A 12 -9.63 -69.70 -30.02
C ALA A 12 -8.97 -69.05 -28.83
N LYS A 13 -7.80 -68.51 -29.06
CA LYS A 13 -7.08 -67.66 -28.11
C LYS A 13 -7.85 -66.35 -27.94
N LEU A 14 -8.45 -66.11 -26.79
CA LEU A 14 -8.85 -64.79 -26.31
C LEU A 14 -7.67 -64.21 -25.52
N PHE A 15 -7.07 -63.17 -26.11
CA PHE A 15 -6.04 -62.35 -25.46
C PHE A 15 -6.63 -61.66 -24.24
N PRO A 16 -5.92 -61.56 -23.11
CA PRO A 16 -6.32 -60.73 -22.00
C PRO A 16 -6.07 -59.26 -22.36
N VAL A 17 -7.15 -58.46 -22.42
CA VAL A 17 -7.07 -57.00 -22.50
C VAL A 17 -6.32 -56.50 -21.24
N PRO A 18 -5.23 -55.75 -21.39
CA PRO A 18 -4.41 -55.38 -20.24
C PRO A 18 -5.16 -54.36 -19.36
N ARG A 19 -5.17 -54.61 -18.09
CA ARG A 19 -5.58 -53.68 -17.00
C ARG A 19 -4.76 -52.35 -17.01
N LEU A 20 -4.03 -52.07 -18.06
CA LEU A 20 -3.17 -50.88 -18.20
C LEU A 20 -3.96 -49.64 -18.66
N PHE A 21 -5.16 -49.76 -19.17
CA PHE A 21 -5.97 -48.61 -19.65
C PHE A 21 -6.71 -47.86 -18.53
N PHE A 22 -6.89 -48.47 -17.36
CA PHE A 22 -7.58 -47.80 -16.24
C PHE A 22 -6.66 -46.93 -15.40
N PHE A 23 -5.34 -47.11 -15.48
CA PHE A 23 -4.38 -46.27 -14.80
C PHE A 23 -3.95 -45.05 -15.61
N LEU A 24 -4.14 -45.03 -16.92
CA LEU A 24 -3.75 -43.92 -17.79
C LEU A 24 -4.79 -42.79 -17.86
N THR A 25 -6.03 -43.08 -17.53
CA THR A 25 -7.11 -42.07 -17.52
C THR A 25 -7.19 -41.27 -16.20
N ILE A 26 -6.57 -41.76 -15.12
CA ILE A 26 -6.49 -41.02 -13.85
C ILE A 26 -5.39 -39.97 -13.87
N PHE A 27 -4.39 -40.11 -14.75
CA PHE A 27 -3.26 -39.14 -14.87
C PHE A 27 -3.52 -37.99 -15.85
N LEU A 28 -4.68 -37.94 -16.51
CA LEU A 28 -5.03 -36.89 -17.49
C LEU A 28 -6.17 -35.97 -17.05
N LEU A 29 -6.63 -36.07 -15.81
CA LEU A 29 -7.44 -34.98 -15.24
C LEU A 29 -6.45 -33.82 -14.96
N PRO A 30 -6.59 -32.65 -15.62
CA PRO A 30 -5.86 -31.50 -15.18
C PRO A 30 -6.24 -31.25 -13.73
N TRP A 31 -5.27 -31.24 -12.86
CA TRP A 31 -5.45 -30.72 -11.50
C TRP A 31 -5.72 -29.22 -11.71
N VAL A 32 -6.98 -28.86 -11.77
CA VAL A 32 -7.38 -27.45 -11.71
C VAL A 32 -7.06 -27.03 -10.27
N LEU A 33 -5.90 -26.41 -10.10
CA LEU A 33 -5.54 -25.74 -8.86
C LEU A 33 -6.41 -24.47 -8.78
N PHE A 34 -7.62 -24.61 -8.21
CA PHE A 34 -8.39 -23.45 -7.80
C PHE A 34 -7.60 -22.69 -6.75
N ALA A 35 -7.56 -21.36 -6.85
CA ALA A 35 -7.14 -20.56 -5.72
C ALA A 35 -8.02 -20.96 -4.54
N GLN A 36 -7.37 -21.24 -3.43
CA GLN A 36 -8.07 -21.74 -2.24
C GLN A 36 -9.02 -20.68 -1.66
N PHE A 37 -8.64 -19.39 -1.82
CA PHE A 37 -9.39 -18.21 -1.41
C PHE A 37 -9.38 -17.19 -2.53
N THR A 38 -10.52 -16.67 -2.91
CA THR A 38 -10.70 -15.74 -4.03
C THR A 38 -11.51 -14.55 -3.56
N TYR A 39 -10.85 -13.40 -3.45
CA TYR A 39 -11.44 -12.15 -3.02
C TYR A 39 -11.26 -11.06 -4.07
N GLN A 40 -12.20 -10.12 -4.12
CA GLN A 40 -12.09 -8.90 -4.90
C GLN A 40 -12.42 -7.71 -3.99
N ILE A 41 -11.76 -6.57 -4.22
CA ILE A 41 -12.11 -5.31 -3.53
C ILE A 41 -13.49 -4.87 -4.01
N ASP A 42 -14.43 -4.76 -3.07
CA ASP A 42 -15.82 -4.34 -3.33
C ASP A 42 -16.00 -2.86 -2.95
N GLN A 43 -16.63 -2.08 -3.83
CA GLN A 43 -16.97 -0.68 -3.65
C GLN A 43 -18.48 -0.44 -3.65
N SER A 44 -19.28 -1.49 -3.71
CA SER A 44 -20.72 -1.38 -3.98
C SER A 44 -21.58 -1.02 -2.77
N ILE A 45 -21.06 -1.21 -1.55
CA ILE A 45 -21.82 -0.95 -0.32
C ILE A 45 -21.95 0.55 -0.10
N PRO A 46 -23.17 1.11 -0.11
CA PRO A 46 -23.37 2.54 0.13
C PRO A 46 -23.10 2.91 1.59
N VAL A 47 -22.53 4.10 1.79
CA VAL A 47 -22.31 4.67 3.12
C VAL A 47 -22.78 6.12 3.14
N GLU A 48 -23.60 6.47 4.13
CA GLU A 48 -24.12 7.80 4.38
C GLU A 48 -23.42 8.46 5.57
N VAL A 49 -22.94 9.68 5.38
CA VAL A 49 -22.34 10.50 6.44
C VAL A 49 -23.01 11.88 6.41
N ASN A 50 -23.62 12.28 7.52
CA ASN A 50 -24.32 13.57 7.64
C ASN A 50 -25.34 13.84 6.52
N GLY A 51 -26.08 12.82 6.07
CA GLY A 51 -27.10 12.92 5.03
C GLY A 51 -26.57 12.89 3.59
N ASN A 52 -25.24 12.66 3.39
CA ASN A 52 -24.62 12.55 2.07
C ASN A 52 -24.07 11.16 1.84
N LEU A 53 -24.33 10.60 0.67
CA LEU A 53 -23.70 9.35 0.23
C LEU A 53 -22.26 9.62 -0.17
N LEU A 54 -21.33 8.83 0.34
CA LEU A 54 -19.93 8.89 -0.04
C LEU A 54 -19.74 8.28 -1.43
N ALA A 55 -18.90 8.91 -2.27
CA ALA A 55 -18.68 8.44 -3.64
C ALA A 55 -17.84 7.16 -3.73
N PHE A 56 -16.90 6.97 -2.83
CA PHE A 56 -16.01 5.79 -2.77
C PHE A 56 -15.64 5.44 -1.32
N PRO A 57 -16.63 5.00 -0.52
CA PRO A 57 -16.48 4.83 0.93
C PRO A 57 -15.37 3.85 1.33
N TRP A 58 -15.08 2.85 0.50
CA TRP A 58 -14.17 1.75 0.80
C TRP A 58 -12.80 1.89 0.11
N ALA A 59 -12.34 3.12 -0.09
CA ALA A 59 -11.08 3.38 -0.78
C ALA A 59 -9.84 3.31 0.12
N GLY A 60 -9.99 3.17 1.43
CA GLY A 60 -8.87 2.88 2.36
C GLY A 60 -8.27 4.09 3.07
N GLY A 61 -8.76 5.32 2.87
CA GLY A 61 -8.27 6.54 3.54
C GLY A 61 -6.96 7.11 2.98
N LEU A 62 -6.68 8.38 3.27
CA LEU A 62 -5.49 9.10 2.83
C LEU A 62 -4.90 9.93 3.98
N ASN A 63 -3.58 9.91 4.17
CA ASN A 63 -2.91 10.70 5.21
C ASN A 63 -1.82 11.62 4.67
N SER A 64 -0.97 11.12 3.77
CA SER A 64 0.23 11.78 3.27
C SER A 64 0.28 11.66 1.76
N ALA A 65 -0.72 12.26 1.11
CA ALA A 65 -1.00 12.09 -0.31
C ALA A 65 -0.04 12.89 -1.19
N GLN A 66 0.66 12.24 -2.09
CA GLN A 66 1.46 12.86 -3.16
C GLN A 66 0.68 12.74 -4.46
N LEU A 67 0.13 13.86 -4.93
CA LEU A 67 -0.85 13.88 -5.99
C LEU A 67 -0.19 14.10 -7.36
N ASN A 68 -0.59 13.29 -8.33
CA ASN A 68 -0.15 13.39 -9.71
C ASN A 68 -1.28 13.01 -10.66
N THR A 69 -1.37 13.67 -11.81
CA THR A 69 -2.28 13.27 -12.89
C THR A 69 -1.53 12.50 -13.96
N VAL A 70 -2.18 11.46 -14.52
CA VAL A 70 -1.67 10.65 -15.63
C VAL A 70 -2.84 9.93 -16.30
N ASP A 71 -2.77 9.66 -17.59
CA ASP A 71 -3.75 8.82 -18.29
C ASP A 71 -3.51 7.33 -17.95
N LEU A 72 -4.39 6.73 -17.14
CA LEU A 72 -4.28 5.35 -16.67
C LEU A 72 -4.84 4.33 -17.66
N ASN A 73 -5.85 4.73 -18.46
CA ASN A 73 -6.66 3.83 -19.27
C ASN A 73 -6.54 4.06 -20.78
N GLY A 74 -5.75 5.03 -21.21
CA GLY A 74 -5.50 5.36 -22.62
C GLY A 74 -6.64 6.16 -23.29
N ASP A 75 -7.50 6.85 -22.50
CA ASP A 75 -8.61 7.65 -23.04
C ASP A 75 -8.22 9.11 -23.31
N ASN A 76 -6.96 9.49 -23.10
CA ASN A 76 -6.38 10.83 -23.22
C ASN A 76 -6.98 11.85 -22.26
N LYS A 77 -7.57 11.43 -21.15
CA LYS A 77 -7.95 12.31 -20.05
C LYS A 77 -7.00 12.13 -18.88
N PRO A 78 -6.74 13.21 -18.14
CA PRO A 78 -5.96 13.06 -16.92
C PRO A 78 -6.79 12.32 -15.86
N ASP A 79 -6.30 11.17 -15.44
CA ASP A 79 -6.71 10.42 -14.26
C ASP A 79 -5.79 10.79 -13.10
N LEU A 80 -6.11 10.36 -11.87
CA LEU A 80 -5.34 10.71 -10.68
C LEU A 80 -4.62 9.47 -10.12
N ALA A 81 -3.32 9.60 -9.93
CA ALA A 81 -2.47 8.65 -9.23
C ALA A 81 -1.87 9.30 -7.99
N ILE A 82 -2.16 8.75 -6.82
CA ILE A 82 -1.72 9.28 -5.54
C ILE A 82 -0.82 8.25 -4.87
N TYR A 83 0.41 8.63 -4.56
CA TYR A 83 1.22 7.83 -3.65
C TYR A 83 1.02 8.34 -2.23
N ASP A 84 0.39 7.54 -1.37
CA ASP A 84 0.28 7.87 0.06
C ASP A 84 1.47 7.28 0.81
N ARG A 85 2.30 8.16 1.36
CA ARG A 85 3.51 7.79 2.07
C ARG A 85 3.22 7.06 3.39
N GLY A 86 2.11 7.42 4.06
CA GLY A 86 1.67 6.77 5.30
C GLY A 86 1.20 5.33 5.08
N ALA A 87 0.53 5.09 3.95
CA ALA A 87 0.10 3.77 3.52
C ALA A 87 1.22 2.97 2.83
N ALA A 88 2.27 3.64 2.31
CA ALA A 88 3.25 3.08 1.37
C ALA A 88 2.55 2.42 0.16
N LYS A 89 1.59 3.13 -0.45
CA LYS A 89 0.67 2.58 -1.44
C LYS A 89 0.28 3.64 -2.47
N ILE A 90 0.04 3.19 -3.71
CA ILE A 90 -0.56 4.02 -4.76
C ILE A 90 -2.08 3.82 -4.76
N PHE A 91 -2.82 4.91 -4.89
CA PHE A 91 -4.25 4.94 -5.11
C PHE A 91 -4.52 5.49 -6.51
N THR A 92 -5.49 4.92 -7.21
CA THR A 92 -5.84 5.32 -8.57
C THR A 92 -7.31 5.69 -8.69
N PHE A 93 -7.57 6.84 -9.35
CA PHE A 93 -8.92 7.31 -9.60
C PHE A 93 -9.03 7.68 -11.07
N LEU A 94 -10.04 7.14 -11.75
CA LEU A 94 -10.35 7.55 -13.13
C LEU A 94 -11.21 8.80 -13.14
N ASN A 95 -10.93 9.65 -14.12
CA ASN A 95 -11.82 10.76 -14.51
C ASN A 95 -12.97 10.21 -15.36
N GLN A 96 -14.13 10.04 -14.75
CA GLN A 96 -15.34 9.66 -15.47
C GLN A 96 -16.35 10.79 -15.45
N ASN A 97 -16.50 11.44 -16.60
CA ASN A 97 -17.44 12.59 -16.77
C ASN A 97 -17.16 13.73 -15.76
N ASN A 98 -15.89 14.11 -15.58
CA ASN A 98 -15.43 15.13 -14.65
C ASN A 98 -15.81 14.80 -13.18
N LYS A 99 -15.72 13.53 -12.82
CA LYS A 99 -15.82 13.03 -11.46
C LYS A 99 -14.77 11.98 -11.22
N TRP A 100 -14.17 12.00 -10.04
CA TRP A 100 -13.23 10.98 -9.62
C TRP A 100 -13.95 9.70 -9.25
N GLN A 101 -13.43 8.57 -9.71
CA GLN A 101 -13.92 7.24 -9.39
C GLN A 101 -12.76 6.35 -8.95
N TYR A 102 -12.79 5.86 -7.73
CA TYR A 102 -11.74 4.98 -7.22
C TYR A 102 -11.69 3.66 -7.99
N ARG A 103 -10.53 3.30 -8.52
CA ARG A 103 -10.32 2.14 -9.39
C ARG A 103 -9.04 1.41 -8.99
N PRO A 104 -9.08 0.61 -7.90
CA PRO A 104 -7.90 -0.05 -7.32
C PRO A 104 -7.20 -1.03 -8.25
N GLU A 105 -7.85 -1.51 -9.30
CA GLU A 105 -7.25 -2.43 -10.26
C GLU A 105 -6.11 -1.80 -11.08
N TYR A 106 -6.10 -0.47 -11.25
CA TYR A 106 -5.04 0.25 -11.97
C TYR A 106 -3.77 0.45 -11.13
N GLU A 107 -3.84 0.30 -9.80
CA GLU A 107 -2.69 0.42 -8.91
C GLU A 107 -1.59 -0.60 -9.27
N ALA A 108 -1.97 -1.77 -9.77
CA ALA A 108 -1.04 -2.82 -10.21
C ALA A 108 -0.27 -2.51 -11.51
N LEU A 109 -0.59 -1.41 -12.19
CA LEU A 109 0.14 -0.97 -13.37
C LEU A 109 1.45 -0.25 -13.02
N PHE A 110 1.59 0.26 -11.79
CA PHE A 110 2.78 0.96 -11.36
C PHE A 110 3.93 0.01 -11.00
N PRO A 111 5.19 0.43 -11.19
CA PRO A 111 6.35 -0.36 -10.78
C PRO A 111 6.32 -0.66 -9.28
N ALA A 112 6.75 -1.86 -8.90
CA ALA A 112 6.88 -2.24 -7.48
C ALA A 112 8.00 -1.48 -6.76
N GLU A 113 8.89 -0.86 -7.51
CA GLU A 113 10.07 -0.13 -7.06
C GLU A 113 9.77 1.33 -6.68
N VAL A 114 8.50 1.77 -6.68
CA VAL A 114 8.16 3.12 -6.20
C VAL A 114 8.58 3.26 -4.74
N GLY A 115 9.48 4.22 -4.49
CA GLY A 115 10.11 4.42 -3.17
C GLY A 115 9.32 5.36 -2.26
N GLN A 116 10.01 6.30 -1.60
CA GLN A 116 9.40 7.15 -0.57
C GLN A 116 8.61 8.34 -1.14
N TRP A 117 8.79 8.66 -2.42
CA TRP A 117 8.02 9.67 -3.13
C TRP A 117 7.87 9.31 -4.60
N MET A 118 6.85 9.89 -5.23
CA MET A 118 6.49 9.72 -6.63
C MET A 118 6.15 11.08 -7.25
N LEU A 119 6.81 11.44 -8.34
CA LEU A 119 6.49 12.59 -9.18
C LEU A 119 6.34 12.14 -10.63
N LEU A 120 5.33 12.67 -11.31
CA LEU A 120 5.09 12.39 -12.72
C LEU A 120 5.36 13.64 -13.56
N ARG A 121 6.37 13.57 -14.46
CA ARG A 121 6.80 14.66 -15.34
C ARG A 121 7.16 14.10 -16.72
N ASP A 122 6.91 14.85 -17.77
CA ASP A 122 7.25 14.45 -19.16
C ASP A 122 8.75 14.70 -19.40
N LEU A 123 9.54 13.64 -19.29
CA LEU A 123 11.01 13.70 -19.46
C LEU A 123 11.43 13.82 -20.93
N ASN A 124 10.66 13.17 -21.80
CA ASN A 124 11.08 12.96 -23.20
C ASN A 124 10.29 13.80 -24.19
N CYS A 125 9.43 14.72 -23.70
CA CYS A 125 8.57 15.61 -24.46
C CYS A 125 7.64 14.90 -25.45
N ASP A 126 7.16 13.70 -25.08
CA ASP A 126 6.21 12.95 -25.91
C ASP A 126 4.74 13.25 -25.50
N GLY A 127 4.53 14.14 -24.55
CA GLY A 127 3.23 14.54 -24.01
C GLY A 127 2.69 13.61 -22.94
N LYS A 128 3.47 12.59 -22.51
CA LYS A 128 3.10 11.67 -21.44
C LYS A 128 4.03 11.84 -20.27
N LYS A 129 3.46 11.88 -19.09
CA LYS A 129 4.25 11.98 -17.86
C LYS A 129 4.99 10.66 -17.58
N ASP A 130 6.31 10.75 -17.37
CA ASP A 130 7.20 9.71 -16.90
C ASP A 130 7.26 9.71 -15.37
N LEU A 131 7.61 8.58 -14.78
CA LEU A 131 7.62 8.41 -13.34
C LEU A 131 9.03 8.60 -12.78
N PHE A 132 9.18 9.51 -11.83
CA PHE A 132 10.36 9.73 -11.00
C PHE A 132 10.05 9.28 -9.58
N THR A 133 10.99 8.57 -8.96
CA THR A 133 10.82 8.08 -7.59
C THR A 133 12.15 8.00 -6.86
N SER A 134 12.09 8.01 -5.53
CA SER A 134 13.29 7.82 -4.70
C SER A 134 13.86 6.40 -4.86
N ASP A 135 15.18 6.33 -4.84
CA ASP A 135 15.98 5.12 -4.81
C ASP A 135 17.01 5.25 -3.68
N PRO A 136 17.43 4.18 -2.99
CA PRO A 136 18.45 4.27 -1.93
C PRO A 136 19.76 4.93 -2.36
N PHE A 137 20.02 4.98 -3.67
CA PHE A 137 21.23 5.59 -4.26
C PHE A 137 20.95 6.91 -4.99
N GLY A 138 19.68 7.36 -5.10
CA GLY A 138 19.33 8.60 -5.78
C GLY A 138 17.90 8.68 -6.29
N ILE A 139 17.72 8.87 -7.58
CA ILE A 139 16.42 8.95 -8.26
C ILE A 139 16.36 7.88 -9.35
N SER A 140 15.35 7.03 -9.29
CA SER A 140 14.99 6.11 -10.37
C SER A 140 13.91 6.70 -11.27
N VAL A 141 13.98 6.40 -12.58
CA VAL A 141 13.02 6.91 -13.56
C VAL A 141 12.46 5.77 -14.40
N PHE A 142 11.17 5.87 -14.71
CA PHE A 142 10.46 4.95 -15.59
C PHE A 142 9.75 5.74 -16.68
N ILE A 143 10.05 5.41 -17.93
CA ILE A 143 9.44 6.02 -19.11
C ILE A 143 8.05 5.45 -19.34
N ASN A 144 7.09 6.33 -19.57
CA ASN A 144 5.74 5.97 -19.96
C ASN A 144 5.71 5.50 -21.42
N THR A 145 5.43 4.22 -21.60
CA THR A 145 5.40 3.58 -22.93
C THR A 145 3.98 3.28 -23.41
N THR A 146 2.98 3.86 -22.74
CA THR A 146 1.57 3.66 -23.05
C THR A 146 1.26 4.04 -24.50
N LYS A 147 0.58 3.15 -25.21
CA LYS A 147 0.09 3.43 -26.55
C LYS A 147 -1.37 3.92 -26.48
N PRO A 148 -1.81 4.71 -27.47
CA PRO A 148 -3.20 5.18 -27.49
C PRO A 148 -4.20 4.02 -27.36
N GLY A 149 -5.13 4.13 -26.42
CA GLY A 149 -6.15 3.12 -26.14
C GLY A 149 -5.66 1.89 -25.35
N GLU A 150 -4.39 1.88 -24.90
CA GLU A 150 -3.86 0.85 -23.99
C GLU A 150 -3.74 1.39 -22.57
N ASN A 151 -3.77 0.48 -21.59
CA ASN A 151 -3.52 0.84 -20.18
C ASN A 151 -2.09 1.29 -19.98
N LEU A 152 -1.87 2.10 -18.93
CA LEU A 152 -0.58 2.62 -18.50
C LEU A 152 0.50 1.53 -18.45
N SER A 153 1.66 1.84 -19.03
CA SER A 153 2.80 0.93 -19.07
C SER A 153 4.13 1.67 -18.95
N TRP A 154 5.10 1.05 -18.32
CA TRP A 154 6.38 1.66 -17.97
C TRP A 154 7.57 0.86 -18.48
N ARG A 155 8.66 1.56 -18.77
CA ARG A 155 9.99 0.99 -19.01
C ARG A 155 11.02 1.74 -18.17
N PRO A 156 11.90 1.04 -17.40
CA PRO A 156 13.00 1.71 -16.73
C PRO A 156 13.83 2.57 -17.69
N TYR A 157 14.12 3.80 -17.32
CA TYR A 157 14.97 4.70 -18.11
C TYR A 157 16.41 4.18 -18.15
N ASN A 158 16.95 3.86 -16.97
CA ASN A 158 18.31 3.34 -16.82
C ASN A 158 18.29 2.12 -15.89
N PRO A 159 18.07 0.89 -16.45
CA PRO A 159 17.82 -0.28 -15.62
C PRO A 159 18.93 -0.56 -14.61
N GLY A 160 18.57 -0.58 -13.32
CA GLY A 160 19.48 -0.89 -12.22
C GLY A 160 20.42 0.24 -11.79
N PHE A 161 20.25 1.46 -12.36
CA PHE A 161 21.07 2.60 -11.99
C PHE A 161 20.19 3.85 -11.77
N PRO A 162 20.44 4.63 -10.69
CA PRO A 162 19.80 5.91 -10.48
C PRO A 162 20.34 6.97 -11.45
N LEU A 163 19.70 8.13 -11.51
CA LEU A 163 20.15 9.27 -12.27
C LEU A 163 21.55 9.71 -11.84
N LEU A 164 22.38 9.99 -12.82
CA LEU A 164 23.71 10.54 -12.63
C LEU A 164 23.70 12.05 -12.94
N THR A 165 24.52 12.80 -12.22
CA THR A 165 24.83 14.20 -12.51
C THR A 165 26.33 14.36 -12.62
N LYS A 166 26.81 15.27 -13.46
CA LYS A 166 28.21 15.64 -13.50
C LYS A 166 28.53 16.55 -12.32
N GLY A 167 29.27 16.03 -11.36
CA GLY A 167 29.86 16.80 -10.28
C GLY A 167 31.08 17.60 -10.74
N PHE A 168 31.83 18.17 -9.80
CA PHE A 168 33.03 18.99 -10.15
C PHE A 168 34.14 18.20 -10.85
N SER A 169 34.27 16.90 -10.60
CA SER A 169 35.37 16.10 -11.14
C SER A 169 34.93 14.81 -11.86
N SER A 170 33.74 14.31 -11.61
CA SER A 170 33.23 13.05 -12.16
C SER A 170 31.72 13.00 -12.12
N ASN A 171 31.13 12.03 -12.81
CA ASN A 171 29.72 11.70 -12.64
C ASN A 171 29.51 11.06 -11.27
N ILE A 172 28.45 11.49 -10.58
CA ILE A 172 28.02 11.01 -9.28
C ILE A 172 26.52 10.71 -9.31
N ASN A 173 26.05 9.85 -8.41
CA ASN A 173 24.62 9.65 -8.20
C ASN A 173 23.99 10.95 -7.70
N LEU A 174 22.86 11.33 -8.27
CA LEU A 174 22.06 12.46 -7.78
C LEU A 174 21.30 11.98 -6.55
N LYS A 175 21.89 12.17 -5.36
CA LYS A 175 21.33 11.73 -4.09
C LYS A 175 20.30 12.70 -3.57
N VAL A 176 19.17 12.15 -3.15
CA VAL A 176 18.08 12.85 -2.45
C VAL A 176 17.81 12.11 -1.15
N ASN A 177 17.60 12.81 -0.04
CA ASN A 177 17.19 12.16 1.21
C ASN A 177 15.78 11.58 1.05
N GLU A 178 15.49 10.50 1.73
CA GLU A 178 14.18 9.85 1.68
C GLU A 178 13.02 10.76 2.12
N SER A 179 13.28 11.73 2.96
CA SER A 179 12.29 12.71 3.44
C SER A 179 12.12 13.91 2.51
N ASP A 180 13.02 14.14 1.56
CA ASP A 180 12.97 15.27 0.64
C ASP A 180 12.11 14.93 -0.60
N ILE A 181 11.41 15.95 -1.12
CA ILE A 181 10.78 15.93 -2.44
C ILE A 181 11.48 16.96 -3.30
N PRO A 182 12.24 16.58 -4.34
CA PRO A 182 12.91 17.50 -5.23
C PRO A 182 11.91 18.25 -6.14
N ALA A 183 12.27 19.42 -6.66
CA ALA A 183 11.60 19.99 -7.80
C ALA A 183 12.19 19.40 -9.09
N ILE A 184 11.32 18.92 -9.98
CA ILE A 184 11.67 18.43 -11.31
C ILE A 184 10.80 19.20 -12.30
N ASP A 185 11.42 20.15 -13.01
CA ASP A 185 10.73 21.14 -13.88
C ASP A 185 11.73 21.70 -14.89
N ASP A 186 11.24 22.33 -15.93
CA ASP A 186 12.02 23.15 -16.86
C ASP A 186 12.33 24.50 -16.17
N ILE A 187 13.47 24.58 -15.49
CA ILE A 187 13.83 25.71 -14.62
C ILE A 187 14.28 26.92 -15.42
N ASP A 188 15.03 26.71 -16.51
CA ASP A 188 15.56 27.81 -17.34
C ASP A 188 14.78 28.03 -18.65
N GLY A 189 13.69 27.30 -18.84
CA GLY A 189 12.76 27.52 -19.94
C GLY A 189 13.31 27.10 -21.32
N ASP A 190 14.24 26.13 -21.38
CA ASP A 190 14.81 25.63 -22.62
C ASP A 190 14.05 24.40 -23.18
N GLY A 191 13.14 23.82 -22.41
CA GLY A 191 12.23 22.75 -22.81
C GLY A 191 12.64 21.36 -22.36
N ASP A 192 13.72 21.19 -21.59
CA ASP A 192 14.04 19.91 -20.95
C ASP A 192 13.91 20.01 -19.40
N LEU A 193 13.83 18.86 -18.72
CA LEU A 193 13.61 18.83 -17.29
C LEU A 193 14.93 18.94 -16.50
N ASP A 194 14.98 19.89 -15.62
CA ASP A 194 16.02 20.12 -14.64
C ASP A 194 15.65 19.57 -13.26
N ILE A 195 16.60 19.55 -12.32
CA ILE A 195 16.37 19.10 -10.96
C ILE A 195 16.93 20.09 -9.93
N LEU A 196 16.06 20.54 -9.01
CA LEU A 196 16.48 21.18 -7.77
C LEU A 196 16.34 20.17 -6.62
N ASN A 197 17.41 19.96 -5.89
CA ASN A 197 17.37 19.14 -4.68
C ASN A 197 18.19 19.78 -3.56
N LEU A 198 17.97 19.36 -2.34
CA LEU A 198 18.78 19.80 -1.22
C LEU A 198 20.15 19.15 -1.28
N LYS A 199 21.13 19.96 -0.90
CA LYS A 199 22.49 19.47 -0.72
C LYS A 199 22.50 18.34 0.31
N PHE A 200 22.91 17.15 -0.11
CA PHE A 200 22.83 15.92 0.70
C PHE A 200 23.66 16.00 2.00
N VAL A 201 24.77 16.74 2.00
CA VAL A 201 25.64 16.93 3.18
C VAL A 201 25.99 18.39 3.33
N GLY A 202 25.75 18.96 4.51
CA GLY A 202 26.17 20.34 4.86
C GLY A 202 25.01 21.28 5.15
N THR A 203 25.12 22.53 4.68
CA THR A 203 24.13 23.58 4.90
C THR A 203 22.83 23.33 4.11
N GLY A 204 21.69 23.85 4.61
CA GLY A 204 20.36 23.73 3.96
C GLY A 204 20.23 24.58 2.69
N THR A 205 21.18 24.45 1.76
CA THR A 205 21.16 25.13 0.45
C THR A 205 20.66 24.16 -0.63
N ILE A 206 20.17 24.72 -1.72
CA ILE A 206 19.61 23.99 -2.84
C ILE A 206 20.66 23.83 -3.94
N GLU A 207 20.88 22.59 -4.39
CA GLU A 207 21.67 22.29 -5.58
C GLU A 207 20.79 22.41 -6.83
N TYR A 208 21.33 23.02 -7.89
CA TYR A 208 20.70 23.04 -9.21
C TYR A 208 21.50 22.15 -10.16
N HIS A 209 20.82 21.13 -10.67
CA HIS A 209 21.31 20.20 -11.66
C HIS A 209 20.60 20.49 -12.97
N LYS A 210 21.26 21.28 -13.83
CA LYS A 210 20.76 21.62 -15.15
C LYS A 210 20.90 20.41 -16.07
N ASN A 211 19.84 20.11 -16.82
CA ASN A 211 19.92 19.21 -17.94
C ASN A 211 20.50 19.95 -19.15
N LEU A 212 21.37 19.34 -19.87
CA LEU A 212 22.02 19.92 -21.07
C LEU A 212 21.64 19.16 -22.33
N SER A 213 20.50 18.47 -22.32
CA SER A 213 20.04 17.69 -23.46
C SER A 213 19.67 18.60 -24.64
N MET A 214 18.94 19.68 -24.35
CA MET A 214 18.55 20.67 -25.37
C MET A 214 19.77 21.38 -25.95
N GLU A 215 20.72 21.85 -25.13
CA GLU A 215 21.92 22.57 -25.64
C GLU A 215 22.84 21.67 -26.46
N ARG A 216 22.94 20.38 -26.08
CA ARG A 216 23.88 19.47 -26.76
C ARG A 216 23.30 18.77 -27.98
N THR A 217 21.99 18.47 -27.93
CA THR A 217 21.37 17.64 -28.98
C THR A 217 20.16 18.28 -29.64
N GLY A 218 19.61 19.37 -29.11
CA GLY A 218 18.37 19.99 -29.55
C GLY A 218 17.13 19.10 -29.26
N ARG A 219 17.23 18.16 -28.32
CA ARG A 219 16.18 17.21 -27.96
C ARG A 219 16.10 17.10 -26.44
N CYS A 220 14.88 16.99 -25.92
CA CYS A 220 14.61 16.86 -24.49
C CYS A 220 14.54 15.39 -24.01
N ASP A 221 14.96 14.40 -24.82
CA ASP A 221 14.71 12.98 -24.59
C ASP A 221 15.75 12.26 -23.71
N SER A 222 16.61 13.03 -23.02
CA SER A 222 17.63 12.46 -22.14
C SER A 222 17.94 13.35 -20.94
N MET A 223 18.49 12.73 -19.89
CA MET A 223 18.93 13.42 -18.67
C MET A 223 20.48 13.53 -18.70
N GLN A 224 20.97 14.66 -19.19
CA GLN A 224 22.40 14.98 -19.25
C GLN A 224 22.77 16.01 -18.17
N LEU A 225 22.48 15.67 -16.92
CA LEU A 225 22.55 16.56 -15.77
C LEU A 225 23.97 17.00 -15.43
N GLU A 226 24.14 18.30 -15.22
CA GLU A 226 25.36 18.92 -14.72
C GLU A 226 25.04 19.85 -13.54
N ARG A 227 25.71 19.66 -12.39
CA ARG A 227 25.50 20.52 -11.23
C ARG A 227 26.15 21.89 -11.47
N VAL A 228 25.32 22.92 -11.69
CA VAL A 228 25.76 24.29 -11.99
C VAL A 228 25.95 25.14 -10.75
N THR A 229 25.19 24.91 -9.68
CA THR A 229 25.36 25.58 -8.40
C THR A 229 24.95 24.69 -7.21
N GLN A 230 25.49 25.00 -6.04
CA GLN A 230 25.08 24.42 -4.75
C GLN A 230 24.29 25.44 -3.88
N ASN A 231 23.92 26.57 -4.44
CA ASN A 231 23.22 27.65 -3.74
C ASN A 231 22.25 28.34 -4.71
N PHE A 232 21.30 27.61 -5.21
CA PHE A 232 20.23 28.13 -6.08
C PHE A 232 19.46 29.22 -5.35
N GLY A 233 19.17 30.33 -6.02
CA GLY A 233 18.47 31.47 -5.46
C GLY A 233 19.26 32.32 -4.42
N GLY A 234 20.48 31.93 -4.07
CA GLY A 234 21.35 32.71 -3.20
C GLY A 234 20.86 32.88 -1.76
N PHE A 235 20.19 31.90 -1.19
CA PHE A 235 19.67 31.95 0.18
C PHE A 235 20.04 30.70 0.99
N GLU A 236 19.92 30.81 2.30
CA GLU A 236 20.04 29.72 3.26
C GLU A 236 18.87 29.79 4.25
N GLU A 237 18.20 28.67 4.52
CA GLU A 237 17.20 28.59 5.59
C GLU A 237 17.91 28.42 6.94
N CYS A 238 17.59 29.29 7.90
CA CYS A 238 18.20 29.31 9.23
C CYS A 238 17.34 28.56 10.28
N SER A 239 16.03 28.59 10.11
CA SER A 239 15.01 27.85 10.88
C SER A 239 13.69 28.09 10.20
N CYS A 240 12.63 27.36 10.66
CA CYS A 240 11.29 27.48 10.11
C CYS A 240 10.90 28.91 9.77
N GLY A 241 10.74 29.21 8.48
CA GLY A 241 10.33 30.50 7.94
C GLY A 241 11.36 31.64 8.09
N LYS A 242 12.59 31.35 8.51
CA LYS A 242 13.67 32.36 8.61
C LYS A 242 14.75 32.05 7.59
N PHE A 243 14.87 32.94 6.63
CA PHE A 243 15.82 32.82 5.52
C PHE A 243 16.88 33.90 5.57
N ALA A 244 18.11 33.54 5.22
CA ALA A 244 19.21 34.47 5.02
C ALA A 244 19.44 34.66 3.52
N PHE A 245 19.07 35.81 2.97
CA PHE A 245 19.21 36.15 1.55
C PHE A 245 20.57 36.81 1.29
N GLY A 246 21.35 36.29 0.34
CA GLY A 246 22.68 36.77 0.01
C GLY A 246 23.73 36.67 1.14
N LYS A 247 23.41 35.95 2.21
CA LYS A 247 24.24 35.75 3.42
C LYS A 247 24.04 34.32 3.92
N THR A 248 24.90 33.91 4.85
CA THR A 248 24.71 32.64 5.58
C THR A 248 24.01 32.89 6.93
N CYS A 249 23.36 31.87 7.46
CA CYS A 249 22.75 31.92 8.80
C CYS A 249 23.76 32.29 9.90
N ALA A 250 24.99 31.82 9.79
CA ALA A 250 26.08 32.17 10.71
C ALA A 250 26.39 33.66 10.70
N GLN A 251 26.31 34.37 9.55
CA GLN A 251 26.51 35.82 9.43
C GLN A 251 25.36 36.62 10.05
N LEU A 252 24.18 36.00 10.24
CA LEU A 252 23.07 36.63 10.96
C LEU A 252 23.06 36.33 12.47
N GLY A 253 24.13 35.69 13.00
CA GLY A 253 24.23 35.32 14.42
C GLY A 253 23.48 34.02 14.77
N GLY A 254 22.99 33.28 13.78
CA GLY A 254 22.41 31.94 13.93
C GLY A 254 23.49 30.86 13.99
N GLY A 255 23.17 29.74 14.64
CA GLY A 255 23.99 28.52 14.55
C GLY A 255 24.00 27.97 13.12
N ARG A 256 24.98 27.15 12.80
CA ARG A 256 25.02 26.42 11.54
C ARG A 256 23.82 25.42 11.56
N THR A 257 22.88 25.56 10.63
CA THR A 257 21.80 24.58 10.47
C THR A 257 22.42 23.33 9.85
N GLU A 258 22.43 22.24 10.59
CA GLU A 258 22.64 20.93 9.97
C GLU A 258 21.34 20.54 9.28
N HIS A 259 21.42 19.86 8.17
CA HIS A 259 20.24 19.29 7.48
C HIS A 259 19.66 18.18 8.37
N THR A 260 18.69 18.55 9.21
CA THR A 260 18.15 17.68 10.25
C THR A 260 16.74 17.15 9.93
N GLY A 261 16.08 17.68 8.88
CA GLY A 261 14.71 17.33 8.51
C GLY A 261 14.48 17.30 7.02
N GLY A 262 13.38 16.68 6.61
CA GLY A 262 12.93 16.64 5.22
C GLY A 262 12.49 18.02 4.73
N LYS A 263 12.58 18.22 3.41
CA LYS A 263 12.14 19.43 2.74
C LYS A 263 11.41 19.12 1.44
N THR A 264 10.48 20.00 1.04
CA THR A 264 9.80 19.88 -0.25
C THR A 264 10.03 21.12 -1.08
N LEU A 265 10.29 20.90 -2.36
CA LEU A 265 10.52 21.92 -3.36
C LEU A 265 9.50 21.77 -4.49
N LEU A 266 8.87 22.88 -4.88
CA LEU A 266 8.01 22.92 -6.06
C LEU A 266 8.24 24.25 -6.76
N THR A 267 8.46 24.23 -8.08
CA THR A 267 8.70 25.41 -8.90
C THR A 267 7.50 25.71 -9.80
N PHE A 268 7.22 26.99 -10.01
CA PHE A 268 6.24 27.49 -10.95
C PHE A 268 6.47 28.98 -11.18
N ASP A 269 5.92 29.53 -12.23
CA ASP A 269 5.93 30.97 -12.50
C ASP A 269 4.67 31.59 -11.85
N ASN A 270 4.84 32.30 -10.74
CA ASN A 270 3.74 32.86 -9.94
C ASN A 270 3.28 34.22 -10.45
N ASP A 271 4.19 35.06 -10.98
CA ASP A 271 3.91 36.44 -11.38
C ASP A 271 3.95 36.67 -12.89
N ASN A 272 4.20 35.61 -13.69
CA ASN A 272 4.25 35.60 -15.14
C ASN A 272 5.38 36.45 -15.71
N ASP A 273 6.54 36.44 -15.09
CA ASP A 273 7.73 37.13 -15.56
C ASP A 273 8.66 36.23 -16.38
N GLY A 274 8.33 34.92 -16.47
CA GLY A 274 8.98 33.90 -17.28
C GLY A 274 10.15 33.20 -16.60
N ASP A 275 10.36 33.45 -15.32
CA ASP A 275 11.28 32.67 -14.49
C ASP A 275 10.54 31.80 -13.47
N ARG A 276 11.24 30.93 -12.74
CA ARG A 276 10.62 30.02 -11.80
C ARG A 276 10.76 30.54 -10.36
N ASP A 277 9.62 30.72 -9.71
CA ASP A 277 9.50 30.89 -8.27
C ASP A 277 9.56 29.55 -7.54
N LEU A 278 9.83 29.59 -6.24
CA LEU A 278 9.98 28.39 -5.41
C LEU A 278 8.96 28.36 -4.27
N LEU A 279 8.14 27.32 -4.22
CA LEU A 279 7.46 26.90 -3.01
C LEU A 279 8.36 25.97 -2.20
N TYR A 280 8.51 26.33 -0.94
CA TYR A 280 9.44 25.69 -0.01
C TYR A 280 8.74 25.34 1.29
N SER A 281 8.95 24.12 1.79
CA SER A 281 8.57 23.75 3.16
C SER A 281 9.58 22.80 3.78
N GLU A 282 9.54 22.67 5.10
CA GLU A 282 10.40 21.76 5.85
C GLU A 282 9.64 20.98 6.92
N GLU A 283 10.24 19.87 7.39
CA GLU A 283 9.63 18.89 8.30
C GLU A 283 9.16 19.51 9.64
N SER A 284 9.86 20.50 10.16
CA SER A 284 9.50 21.15 11.42
C SER A 284 8.57 22.37 11.27
N CYS A 285 8.21 22.74 10.04
CA CYS A 285 7.39 23.90 9.72
C CYS A 285 5.92 23.52 9.45
N ALA A 286 5.04 24.45 9.86
CA ALA A 286 3.61 24.33 9.61
C ALA A 286 3.18 24.96 8.27
N PHE A 287 4.02 25.75 7.62
CA PHE A 287 3.66 26.56 6.46
C PHE A 287 4.45 26.17 5.22
N VAL A 288 3.85 26.44 4.06
CA VAL A 288 4.55 26.55 2.79
C VAL A 288 4.94 28.02 2.57
N TYR A 289 6.16 28.26 2.14
CA TYR A 289 6.71 29.58 1.86
C TYR A 289 6.91 29.75 0.35
N LEU A 290 6.50 30.89 -0.18
CA LEU A 290 6.87 31.36 -1.49
C LEU A 290 8.15 32.16 -1.39
N LEU A 291 9.16 31.81 -2.17
CA LEU A 291 10.36 32.59 -2.44
C LEU A 291 10.29 33.02 -3.89
N GLU A 292 10.01 34.34 -4.12
CA GLU A 292 9.92 34.87 -5.47
C GLU A 292 11.32 35.03 -6.06
N ASN A 293 11.50 34.57 -7.29
CA ASN A 293 12.72 34.83 -8.05
C ASN A 293 12.70 36.29 -8.55
N LYS A 294 13.70 37.07 -8.21
CA LYS A 294 13.90 38.45 -8.68
C LYS A 294 15.15 38.57 -9.56
N GLY A 295 15.62 37.43 -10.02
CA GLY A 295 16.74 37.32 -10.94
C GLY A 295 16.27 37.15 -12.38
N THR A 296 16.66 36.04 -12.97
CA THR A 296 16.26 35.63 -14.32
C THR A 296 16.17 34.10 -14.36
N LYS A 297 15.60 33.54 -15.41
CA LYS A 297 15.58 32.10 -15.65
C LYS A 297 16.97 31.44 -15.61
N ASP A 298 18.04 32.16 -16.03
CA ASP A 298 19.42 31.65 -16.03
C ASP A 298 20.12 31.82 -14.68
N LEU A 299 19.70 32.81 -13.87
CA LEU A 299 20.30 33.12 -12.58
C LEU A 299 19.23 33.54 -11.58
N ALA A 300 18.77 32.59 -10.80
CA ALA A 300 17.78 32.81 -9.76
C ALA A 300 18.36 33.62 -8.60
N VAL A 301 17.61 34.62 -8.13
CA VAL A 301 17.93 35.46 -6.98
C VAL A 301 16.71 35.63 -6.09
N MET A 302 16.68 34.96 -4.94
CA MET A 302 15.62 35.10 -3.94
C MET A 302 15.98 36.23 -2.97
N LEU A 303 15.06 37.17 -2.70
CA LEU A 303 15.27 38.30 -1.84
C LEU A 303 14.33 38.38 -0.64
N SER A 304 13.20 37.67 -0.69
CA SER A 304 12.17 37.67 0.34
C SER A 304 11.43 36.32 0.37
N SER A 305 10.70 36.11 1.44
CA SER A 305 9.80 34.98 1.58
C SER A 305 8.46 35.41 2.17
N SER A 306 7.39 34.77 1.78
CA SER A 306 6.06 34.95 2.36
C SER A 306 5.37 33.59 2.52
N VAL A 307 4.42 33.49 3.45
CA VAL A 307 3.55 32.30 3.53
C VAL A 307 2.65 32.24 2.30
N PHE A 308 2.35 31.04 1.83
CA PHE A 308 1.61 30.84 0.58
C PHE A 308 0.39 29.91 0.72
N PRO A 309 -0.75 30.21 0.04
CA PRO A 309 -1.10 31.52 -0.55
C PRO A 309 -1.23 32.60 0.53
N THR A 310 -0.96 33.87 0.20
CA THR A 310 -0.94 34.97 1.20
C THR A 310 -2.31 35.22 1.84
N SER A 311 -3.42 35.00 1.11
CA SER A 311 -4.79 35.23 1.60
C SER A 311 -5.28 34.17 2.56
N THR A 312 -4.95 32.92 2.30
CA THR A 312 -5.33 31.74 3.11
C THR A 312 -4.19 30.76 3.06
N PRO A 313 -3.16 30.94 3.93
CA PRO A 313 -1.94 30.14 3.87
C PRO A 313 -2.20 28.65 4.10
N ILE A 314 -1.45 27.80 3.39
CA ILE A 314 -1.33 26.39 3.76
C ILE A 314 -0.67 26.37 5.15
N ALA A 315 -1.44 25.88 6.13
CA ALA A 315 -1.04 25.80 7.53
C ALA A 315 -1.42 24.43 8.10
N MET A 316 -0.52 23.48 7.97
CA MET A 316 -0.68 22.12 8.52
C MET A 316 0.14 22.00 9.81
N SER A 317 -0.20 21.03 10.65
CA SER A 317 0.51 20.84 11.92
C SER A 317 1.99 20.55 11.71
N ILE A 318 2.37 19.93 10.57
CA ILE A 318 3.74 19.56 10.23
C ILE A 318 3.89 19.30 8.73
N PHE A 319 5.00 19.72 8.18
CA PHE A 319 5.58 19.36 6.89
C PHE A 319 4.58 19.33 5.72
N PRO A 320 3.92 20.43 5.39
CA PRO A 320 3.05 20.50 4.22
C PRO A 320 3.86 20.38 2.93
N ALA A 321 3.50 19.48 2.04
CA ALA A 321 4.07 19.38 0.70
C ALA A 321 3.07 19.91 -0.33
N PRO A 322 3.43 20.89 -1.17
CA PRO A 322 2.56 21.42 -2.22
C PRO A 322 2.67 20.61 -3.51
N TYR A 323 1.57 20.55 -4.26
CA TYR A 323 1.47 19.94 -5.59
C TYR A 323 0.64 20.83 -6.51
N LEU A 324 0.91 20.79 -7.83
CA LEU A 324 0.16 21.51 -8.85
C LEU A 324 -0.38 20.51 -9.87
N GLU A 325 -1.70 20.31 -9.87
CA GLU A 325 -2.40 19.41 -10.78
C GLU A 325 -3.82 19.95 -11.06
N ASP A 326 -4.31 19.82 -12.28
CA ASP A 326 -5.72 20.11 -12.61
C ASP A 326 -6.61 18.98 -12.04
N VAL A 327 -7.33 19.28 -10.97
CA VAL A 327 -8.18 18.27 -10.30
C VAL A 327 -9.66 18.62 -10.30
N ASP A 328 -10.04 19.79 -10.79
CA ASP A 328 -11.45 20.20 -10.99
C ASP A 328 -11.86 20.22 -12.47
N PHE A 329 -10.93 19.85 -13.37
CA PHE A 329 -11.13 19.64 -14.81
C PHE A 329 -11.42 20.95 -15.59
N ASP A 330 -10.96 22.10 -15.11
CA ASP A 330 -11.14 23.39 -15.76
C ASP A 330 -9.97 23.74 -16.71
N GLY A 331 -8.95 22.88 -16.81
CA GLY A 331 -7.77 23.03 -17.66
C GLY A 331 -6.65 23.87 -17.06
N LYS A 332 -6.75 24.24 -15.78
CA LYS A 332 -5.74 25.00 -15.05
C LYS A 332 -5.25 24.18 -13.85
N ALA A 333 -3.96 24.21 -13.61
CA ALA A 333 -3.43 23.55 -12.43
C ALA A 333 -3.92 24.21 -11.13
N ASP A 334 -4.51 23.40 -10.24
CA ASP A 334 -4.87 23.77 -8.88
C ASP A 334 -3.69 23.55 -7.94
N LEU A 335 -3.69 24.25 -6.80
CA LEU A 335 -2.72 24.02 -5.74
C LEU A 335 -3.30 23.04 -4.71
N LEU A 336 -2.58 21.94 -4.52
CA LEU A 336 -2.92 20.95 -3.50
C LEU A 336 -1.82 20.93 -2.44
N ALA A 337 -2.17 20.53 -1.23
CA ALA A 337 -1.20 20.31 -0.17
C ALA A 337 -1.59 19.13 0.73
N SER A 338 -0.58 18.38 1.15
CA SER A 338 -0.74 17.26 2.09
C SER A 338 0.51 17.13 2.95
N PRO A 339 0.44 16.61 4.20
CA PRO A 339 1.63 16.38 5.01
C PRO A 339 2.57 15.36 4.36
N ASN A 340 3.87 15.65 4.28
CA ASN A 340 4.85 14.68 3.76
C ASN A 340 5.46 13.85 4.88
N VAL A 341 4.68 12.98 5.51
CA VAL A 341 5.06 12.25 6.73
C VAL A 341 4.93 10.74 6.52
N TYR A 342 5.83 9.96 7.09
CA TYR A 342 5.91 8.50 6.91
C TYR A 342 5.80 7.71 8.21
N ALA A 343 6.01 8.37 9.36
CA ALA A 343 5.95 7.72 10.66
C ALA A 343 5.19 8.59 11.65
N ARG A 344 4.35 7.95 12.46
CA ARG A 344 3.52 8.66 13.42
C ARG A 344 4.31 9.26 14.61
N ALA A 345 5.53 8.83 14.88
CA ALA A 345 6.28 9.19 16.09
C ALA A 345 6.35 10.70 16.38
N ASN A 346 6.32 11.54 15.33
CA ASN A 346 6.39 12.99 15.43
C ASN A 346 5.08 13.70 15.03
N LEU A 347 3.95 12.98 14.93
CA LEU A 347 2.74 13.44 14.23
C LEU A 347 1.57 13.73 15.17
N ASN A 348 1.88 14.10 16.36
CA ASN A 348 0.92 14.12 17.45
C ASN A 348 -0.25 15.10 17.28
N ASN A 349 -0.19 16.03 16.33
CA ASN A 349 -1.19 17.08 16.17
C ASN A 349 -1.82 17.14 14.77
N ASN A 350 -1.58 16.17 13.89
CA ASN A 350 -2.16 16.19 12.56
C ASN A 350 -3.61 15.74 12.57
N ASN A 351 -4.44 16.51 11.90
CA ASN A 351 -5.80 16.11 11.59
C ASN A 351 -5.80 15.37 10.24
N PHE A 352 -5.60 14.07 10.27
CA PHE A 352 -5.53 13.27 9.05
C PHE A 352 -6.87 13.09 8.32
N GLN A 353 -8.01 13.38 8.95
CA GLN A 353 -9.32 13.45 8.26
C GLN A 353 -9.44 14.67 7.34
N ASN A 354 -8.59 15.67 7.52
CA ASN A 354 -8.56 16.92 6.76
C ASN A 354 -7.12 17.25 6.37
N SER A 355 -6.44 16.32 5.75
CA SER A 355 -5.02 16.42 5.42
C SER A 355 -4.74 16.63 3.93
N VAL A 356 -5.72 16.55 3.04
CA VAL A 356 -5.56 16.83 1.62
C VAL A 356 -6.29 18.12 1.28
N TRP A 357 -5.53 19.22 1.24
CA TRP A 357 -6.09 20.57 1.00
C TRP A 357 -6.09 20.89 -0.48
N LEU A 358 -7.18 21.51 -0.94
CA LEU A 358 -7.37 21.98 -2.31
C LEU A 358 -7.61 23.49 -2.34
N TYR A 359 -6.85 24.16 -3.18
CA TYR A 359 -7.02 25.55 -3.56
C TYR A 359 -7.25 25.61 -5.07
N SER A 360 -8.48 25.95 -5.49
CA SER A 360 -8.79 26.05 -6.92
C SER A 360 -8.13 27.29 -7.54
N ASN A 361 -7.60 27.12 -8.75
CA ASN A 361 -7.01 28.20 -9.52
C ASN A 361 -8.08 29.08 -10.18
N THR A 362 -8.44 30.18 -9.54
CA THR A 362 -9.40 31.16 -10.04
C THR A 362 -8.79 32.20 -11.00
N GLY A 363 -7.50 32.12 -11.25
CA GLY A 363 -6.77 32.95 -12.19
C GLY A 363 -6.70 32.36 -13.59
N THR A 364 -5.58 32.53 -14.27
CA THR A 364 -5.27 31.89 -15.56
C THR A 364 -4.11 30.91 -15.39
N THR A 365 -3.79 30.15 -16.44
CA THR A 365 -2.62 29.27 -16.45
C THR A 365 -1.32 30.04 -16.27
N GLN A 366 -1.24 31.26 -16.86
CA GLN A 366 -0.03 32.11 -16.80
C GLN A 366 0.01 33.00 -15.56
N SER A 367 -1.10 33.26 -14.90
CA SER A 367 -1.16 34.10 -13.68
C SER A 367 -2.13 33.42 -12.69
N PRO A 368 -1.68 32.38 -12.00
CA PRO A 368 -2.54 31.60 -11.13
C PRO A 368 -2.95 32.39 -9.89
N LYS A 369 -4.18 32.16 -9.42
CA LYS A 369 -4.72 32.76 -8.18
C LYS A 369 -5.41 31.66 -7.39
N PHE A 370 -4.78 31.19 -6.37
CA PHE A 370 -5.24 30.06 -5.58
C PHE A 370 -6.21 30.52 -4.48
N SER A 371 -7.43 30.00 -4.53
CA SER A 371 -8.48 30.22 -3.54
C SER A 371 -8.80 28.93 -2.81
N PHE A 372 -8.75 28.97 -1.47
CA PHE A 372 -9.07 27.78 -0.66
C PHE A 372 -10.47 27.25 -0.98
N SER A 373 -10.53 25.97 -1.33
CA SER A 373 -11.76 25.27 -1.66
C SER A 373 -12.19 24.32 -0.53
N LYS A 374 -11.31 23.39 -0.13
CA LYS A 374 -11.58 22.42 0.95
C LYS A 374 -10.28 21.83 1.52
N ASN A 375 -10.36 21.24 2.69
CA ASN A 375 -9.21 20.61 3.38
C ASN A 375 -9.28 19.08 3.42
N ASN A 376 -10.26 18.49 2.75
CA ASN A 376 -10.49 17.05 2.73
C ASN A 376 -10.78 16.54 1.31
N PHE A 377 -10.02 17.03 0.33
CA PHE A 377 -10.16 16.60 -1.07
C PHE A 377 -10.01 15.08 -1.17
N LEU A 378 -10.96 14.41 -1.80
CA LEU A 378 -11.18 12.97 -1.85
C LEU A 378 -11.53 12.33 -0.48
N GLN A 379 -10.89 12.72 0.61
CA GLN A 379 -11.13 12.19 1.95
C GLN A 379 -12.58 12.36 2.40
N GLY A 380 -13.24 13.47 2.00
CA GLY A 380 -14.65 13.70 2.29
C GLY A 380 -15.63 12.76 1.58
N GLU A 381 -15.12 11.92 0.68
CA GLU A 381 -15.89 10.96 -0.13
C GLU A 381 -15.61 9.50 0.24
N MET A 382 -14.85 9.27 1.32
CA MET A 382 -14.50 7.93 1.83
C MET A 382 -14.74 7.83 3.34
N ILE A 383 -14.85 6.61 3.85
CA ILE A 383 -14.71 6.37 5.27
C ILE A 383 -13.27 6.72 5.64
N ASP A 384 -13.09 7.70 6.52
CA ASP A 384 -11.79 8.12 7.00
C ASP A 384 -11.91 8.56 8.47
N VAL A 385 -11.39 7.76 9.38
CA VAL A 385 -11.35 8.09 10.81
C VAL A 385 -10.08 8.85 11.22
N GLY A 386 -9.25 9.21 10.23
CA GLY A 386 -8.03 9.98 10.36
C GLY A 386 -6.78 9.13 10.40
N ASP A 387 -6.68 8.19 11.29
CA ASP A 387 -5.58 7.23 11.28
C ASP A 387 -5.91 5.96 12.07
N TYR A 388 -5.33 4.86 11.56
CA TYR A 388 -5.36 3.56 12.19
C TYR A 388 -6.77 3.06 12.49
N SER A 389 -7.52 2.75 11.46
CA SER A 389 -8.85 2.15 11.58
C SER A 389 -8.78 0.69 12.03
N VAL A 390 -9.62 0.35 12.99
CA VAL A 390 -9.80 -1.03 13.49
C VAL A 390 -11.28 -1.36 13.45
N PRO A 391 -11.76 -2.10 12.42
CA PRO A 391 -13.16 -2.47 12.31
C PRO A 391 -13.56 -3.56 13.30
N ALA A 392 -14.78 -3.47 13.82
CA ALA A 392 -15.47 -4.49 14.56
C ALA A 392 -16.95 -4.46 14.19
N PHE A 393 -17.65 -5.57 14.34
CA PHE A 393 -19.06 -5.69 13.96
C PHE A 393 -19.87 -6.40 15.03
N ALA A 394 -21.12 -5.94 15.22
CA ALA A 394 -22.08 -6.56 16.10
C ALA A 394 -23.49 -6.10 15.75
N ASP A 395 -24.49 -6.90 16.01
CA ASP A 395 -25.92 -6.54 15.91
C ASP A 395 -26.27 -5.66 17.14
N TYR A 396 -26.20 -4.34 16.95
CA TYR A 396 -26.30 -3.36 18.04
C TYR A 396 -27.74 -3.20 18.54
N ASP A 397 -28.71 -3.20 17.67
CA ASP A 397 -30.11 -2.92 17.96
C ASP A 397 -31.01 -4.16 17.95
N ALA A 398 -30.43 -5.34 17.69
CA ALA A 398 -31.10 -6.64 17.63
C ALA A 398 -32.13 -6.76 16.49
N ASP A 399 -31.84 -6.14 15.35
CA ASP A 399 -32.67 -6.23 14.16
C ASP A 399 -32.27 -7.41 13.25
N GLY A 400 -31.13 -8.06 13.53
CA GLY A 400 -30.63 -9.28 12.88
C GLY A 400 -29.63 -9.02 11.78
N ASP A 401 -29.16 -7.78 11.59
CA ASP A 401 -28.03 -7.49 10.73
C ASP A 401 -26.83 -6.91 11.52
N LEU A 402 -25.67 -6.79 10.89
CA LEU A 402 -24.45 -6.38 11.59
C LEU A 402 -24.14 -4.91 11.35
N ASP A 403 -24.03 -4.19 12.46
CA ASP A 403 -23.56 -2.81 12.49
C ASP A 403 -22.05 -2.74 12.56
N MET A 404 -21.48 -1.62 12.07
CA MET A 404 -20.05 -1.43 11.98
C MET A 404 -19.54 -0.44 13.01
N PHE A 405 -18.47 -0.84 13.71
CA PHE A 405 -17.74 -0.01 14.67
C PHE A 405 -16.31 0.15 14.20
N ILE A 406 -15.75 1.37 14.25
CA ILE A 406 -14.39 1.64 13.83
C ILE A 406 -13.64 2.34 14.96
N GLY A 407 -12.72 1.61 15.57
CA GLY A 407 -11.77 2.19 16.51
C GLY A 407 -10.70 2.99 15.76
N ARG A 408 -10.20 4.05 16.38
CA ARG A 408 -9.14 4.89 15.81
C ARG A 408 -8.00 5.12 16.80
N TYR A 409 -6.85 5.53 16.28
CA TYR A 409 -5.71 5.82 17.14
C TYR A 409 -5.98 7.02 18.04
N ALA A 410 -6.19 8.21 17.45
CA ALA A 410 -6.50 9.42 18.22
C ALA A 410 -7.01 10.54 17.29
N ARG A 411 -7.76 11.47 17.86
CA ARG A 411 -8.03 12.78 17.28
C ARG A 411 -6.82 13.72 17.50
N GLN A 412 -6.92 14.93 16.99
CA GLN A 412 -5.91 15.97 17.19
C GLN A 412 -5.62 16.29 18.68
N ASP A 413 -6.58 16.00 19.58
CA ASP A 413 -6.46 16.12 21.04
C ASP A 413 -5.87 14.87 21.73
N PHE A 414 -5.36 13.91 20.98
CA PHE A 414 -4.83 12.62 21.43
C PHE A 414 -5.86 11.67 22.06
N ILE A 415 -7.13 11.94 21.94
CA ILE A 415 -8.19 11.08 22.46
C ILE A 415 -8.69 10.17 21.35
N GLY A 416 -8.60 8.86 21.55
CA GLY A 416 -9.21 7.84 20.70
C GLY A 416 -10.72 7.80 20.91
N THR A 417 -11.44 7.44 19.87
CA THR A 417 -12.90 7.23 19.88
C THR A 417 -13.24 6.00 19.05
N VAL A 418 -14.49 5.57 19.11
CA VAL A 418 -15.05 4.54 18.25
C VAL A 418 -16.20 5.17 17.47
N TYR A 419 -16.16 5.06 16.14
CA TYR A 419 -17.25 5.43 15.26
C TYR A 419 -18.27 4.31 15.22
N GLN A 420 -19.55 4.64 15.19
CA GLN A 420 -20.64 3.70 15.00
C GLN A 420 -21.36 4.03 13.70
N TYR A 421 -21.51 3.03 12.88
CA TYR A 421 -22.33 3.06 11.66
C TYR A 421 -23.41 1.99 11.80
N GLU A 422 -24.68 2.40 11.72
CA GLU A 422 -25.83 1.52 11.65
C GLU A 422 -25.96 0.96 10.25
N ASN A 423 -26.26 -0.33 10.14
CA ASN A 423 -26.63 -0.97 8.88
C ASN A 423 -28.11 -0.72 8.63
N ILE A 424 -28.41 0.23 7.77
CA ILE A 424 -29.79 0.61 7.37
C ILE A 424 -30.27 -0.17 6.12
N GLY A 425 -29.54 -1.18 5.71
CA GLY A 425 -29.79 -2.00 4.53
C GLY A 425 -30.61 -3.25 4.84
N SER A 426 -30.03 -4.39 4.50
CA SER A 426 -30.55 -5.71 4.85
C SER A 426 -29.39 -6.69 4.98
N PRO A 427 -29.55 -7.86 5.60
CA PRO A 427 -28.47 -8.84 5.77
C PRO A 427 -27.76 -9.28 4.47
N SER A 428 -28.40 -9.17 3.31
CA SER A 428 -27.80 -9.53 2.01
C SER A 428 -27.40 -8.34 1.15
N ALA A 429 -27.83 -7.14 1.50
CA ALA A 429 -27.54 -5.89 0.81
C ALA A 429 -27.29 -4.78 1.85
N PRO A 430 -26.13 -4.80 2.52
CA PRO A 430 -25.81 -3.86 3.59
C PRO A 430 -25.70 -2.43 3.05
N ALA A 431 -26.05 -1.47 3.90
CA ALA A 431 -25.88 -0.05 3.65
C ALA A 431 -25.65 0.64 5.00
N PHE A 432 -24.57 1.39 5.13
CA PHE A 432 -24.20 1.95 6.43
C PHE A 432 -24.48 3.44 6.54
N LYS A 433 -24.87 3.85 7.74
CA LYS A 433 -25.10 5.26 8.09
C LYS A 433 -24.35 5.62 9.35
N LEU A 434 -23.56 6.69 9.31
CA LEU A 434 -22.87 7.19 10.49
C LEU A 434 -23.86 7.71 11.52
N ILE A 435 -23.83 7.13 12.73
CA ILE A 435 -24.65 7.52 13.87
C ILE A 435 -23.87 8.44 14.81
N THR A 436 -22.64 8.04 15.18
CA THR A 436 -21.78 8.84 16.05
C THR A 436 -20.30 8.58 15.78
N ASN A 437 -19.48 9.56 16.09
CA ASN A 437 -18.01 9.43 16.06
C ASN A 437 -17.40 9.19 17.46
N ASP A 438 -18.24 9.03 18.49
CA ASP A 438 -17.84 8.75 19.87
C ASP A 438 -18.85 7.80 20.55
N TYR A 439 -18.88 6.55 20.08
CA TYR A 439 -19.76 5.50 20.60
C TYR A 439 -19.59 5.33 22.11
N ALA A 440 -20.70 5.17 22.84
CA ALA A 440 -20.76 5.03 24.29
C ALA A 440 -19.97 6.12 25.06
N ASN A 441 -19.69 7.28 24.46
CA ASN A 441 -18.87 8.36 25.02
C ASN A 441 -17.46 7.89 25.46
N LEU A 442 -16.84 6.97 24.71
CA LEU A 442 -15.54 6.37 25.04
C LEU A 442 -14.40 7.38 25.12
N SER A 443 -14.56 8.59 24.53
CA SER A 443 -13.61 9.69 24.71
C SER A 443 -13.36 10.06 26.19
N GLN A 444 -14.31 9.84 27.06
CA GLN A 444 -14.19 10.11 28.51
C GLN A 444 -13.17 9.18 29.21
N LEU A 445 -12.85 8.02 28.64
CA LEU A 445 -11.78 7.13 29.13
C LEU A 445 -10.39 7.77 29.02
N ARG A 446 -10.24 8.85 28.23
CA ARG A 446 -8.98 9.56 27.97
C ARG A 446 -7.85 8.59 27.57
N SER A 447 -8.18 7.72 26.66
CA SER A 447 -7.30 6.71 26.08
C SER A 447 -7.13 6.96 24.58
N PHE A 448 -6.09 6.40 23.99
CA PHE A 448 -5.83 6.43 22.56
C PHE A 448 -5.53 5.03 22.01
N ASN A 449 -5.43 4.87 20.69
CA ASN A 449 -5.25 3.58 20.02
C ASN A 449 -6.32 2.57 20.46
N ILE A 450 -7.58 2.98 20.35
CA ILE A 450 -8.71 2.14 20.77
C ILE A 450 -8.98 1.09 19.68
N LYS A 451 -9.00 -0.17 20.09
CA LYS A 451 -9.30 -1.33 19.26
C LYS A 451 -10.50 -2.06 19.85
N PRO A 452 -11.70 -1.88 19.28
CA PRO A 452 -12.91 -2.55 19.77
C PRO A 452 -12.96 -4.00 19.27
N GLN A 453 -13.53 -4.88 20.08
CA GLN A 453 -13.99 -6.23 19.74
C GLN A 453 -15.26 -6.53 20.50
N PHE A 454 -16.00 -7.53 20.08
CA PHE A 454 -17.20 -7.97 20.74
C PHE A 454 -17.09 -9.45 21.13
N ALA A 455 -17.27 -9.77 22.41
CA ALA A 455 -17.22 -11.13 22.95
C ALA A 455 -17.95 -11.18 24.30
N ASP A 456 -18.54 -12.31 24.65
CA ASP A 456 -19.11 -12.55 26.00
C ASP A 456 -17.95 -12.83 26.96
N MET A 457 -17.52 -11.79 27.69
CA MET A 457 -16.33 -11.87 28.58
C MET A 457 -16.63 -12.42 29.95
N ASP A 458 -17.86 -12.21 30.47
CA ASP A 458 -18.26 -12.62 31.80
C ASP A 458 -19.18 -13.87 31.80
N ALA A 459 -19.35 -14.48 30.62
CA ALA A 459 -20.12 -15.71 30.37
C ALA A 459 -21.59 -15.60 30.85
N ASP A 460 -22.17 -14.42 30.71
CA ASP A 460 -23.58 -14.17 31.05
C ASP A 460 -24.53 -14.37 29.87
N GLY A 461 -24.00 -14.74 28.71
CA GLY A 461 -24.71 -15.01 27.46
C GLY A 461 -25.00 -13.75 26.63
N ARG A 462 -24.49 -12.58 27.00
CA ARG A 462 -24.57 -11.34 26.25
C ARG A 462 -23.19 -10.95 25.72
N VAL A 463 -23.19 -10.34 24.57
CA VAL A 463 -21.93 -9.88 23.95
C VAL A 463 -21.51 -8.56 24.58
N ASP A 464 -20.29 -8.50 25.12
CA ASP A 464 -19.66 -7.34 25.73
C ASP A 464 -18.80 -6.57 24.73
N LEU A 465 -18.54 -5.29 25.03
CA LEU A 465 -17.58 -4.47 24.30
C LEU A 465 -16.18 -4.60 24.92
N VAL A 466 -15.28 -5.27 24.23
CA VAL A 466 -13.88 -5.43 24.63
C VAL A 466 -13.03 -4.35 24.01
N LEU A 467 -12.18 -3.70 24.80
CA LEU A 467 -11.32 -2.61 24.36
C LEU A 467 -9.86 -2.90 24.70
N THR A 468 -9.02 -2.89 23.68
CA THR A 468 -7.58 -2.66 23.86
C THR A 468 -7.32 -1.18 23.62
N SER A 469 -6.66 -0.52 24.56
CA SER A 469 -6.38 0.92 24.46
C SER A 469 -5.11 1.30 25.21
N LYS A 470 -4.61 2.52 24.99
CA LYS A 470 -3.47 3.10 25.73
C LYS A 470 -3.93 4.28 26.57
N ASN A 471 -3.52 4.30 27.82
CA ASN A 471 -3.82 5.40 28.72
C ASN A 471 -3.04 6.67 28.33
N LEU A 472 -3.73 7.81 28.25
CA LEU A 472 -3.14 9.07 27.82
C LEU A 472 -2.03 9.59 28.76
N LYS A 473 -2.12 9.33 30.08
CA LYS A 473 -1.16 9.84 31.07
C LYS A 473 0.19 9.12 31.03
N ASN A 474 0.18 7.79 30.82
CA ASN A 474 1.39 6.97 30.96
C ASN A 474 1.73 6.11 29.73
N GLY A 475 0.90 6.15 28.67
CA GLY A 475 1.08 5.40 27.43
C GLY A 475 0.99 3.87 27.59
N ARG A 476 0.63 3.37 28.77
CA ARG A 476 0.51 1.92 28.98
C ARG A 476 -0.71 1.39 28.27
N ALA A 477 -0.55 0.28 27.59
CA ALA A 477 -1.65 -0.47 27.02
C ALA A 477 -2.42 -1.22 28.11
N SER A 478 -3.72 -1.37 27.91
CA SER A 478 -4.63 -2.07 28.82
C SER A 478 -5.68 -2.83 28.01
N LEU A 479 -6.12 -3.94 28.57
CA LEU A 479 -7.28 -4.69 28.12
C LEU A 479 -8.42 -4.42 29.13
N SER A 480 -9.60 -4.09 28.64
CA SER A 480 -10.79 -3.88 29.47
C SER A 480 -12.04 -4.27 28.69
N PHE A 481 -13.15 -4.47 29.37
CA PHE A 481 -14.43 -4.66 28.72
C PHE A 481 -15.55 -3.89 29.46
N LEU A 482 -16.60 -3.59 28.74
CA LEU A 482 -17.85 -3.05 29.26
C LEU A 482 -18.93 -4.11 29.10
N SER A 483 -19.47 -4.58 30.24
CA SER A 483 -20.55 -5.59 30.22
C SER A 483 -21.82 -5.02 29.61
N ASN A 484 -22.46 -5.78 28.73
CA ASN A 484 -23.76 -5.42 28.15
C ASN A 484 -24.87 -5.44 29.21
N ARG A 485 -25.61 -4.36 29.30
CA ARG A 485 -26.64 -4.15 30.34
C ARG A 485 -28.07 -4.38 29.88
N THR A 486 -28.27 -4.93 28.68
CA THR A 486 -29.60 -5.21 28.12
C THR A 486 -29.67 -6.60 27.51
N ASN A 487 -30.87 -7.17 27.45
CA ASN A 487 -31.16 -8.41 26.76
C ASN A 487 -31.70 -8.17 25.33
N GLN A 488 -31.86 -6.91 24.93
CA GLN A 488 -32.29 -6.52 23.58
C GLN A 488 -31.28 -5.51 23.03
N GLY A 489 -30.52 -5.92 22.07
CA GLY A 489 -29.43 -5.13 21.52
C GLY A 489 -28.26 -4.96 22.50
N MET A 490 -27.59 -3.81 22.44
CA MET A 490 -26.39 -3.52 23.25
C MET A 490 -26.49 -2.18 23.97
N LEU A 491 -26.19 -2.19 25.28
CA LEU A 491 -26.09 -1.01 26.10
C LEU A 491 -24.84 -1.07 26.98
N PHE A 492 -23.88 -0.19 26.67
CA PHE A 492 -22.62 -0.08 27.41
C PHE A 492 -22.54 1.25 28.16
N LEU A 493 -22.24 1.17 29.46
CA LEU A 493 -22.11 2.32 30.35
C LEU A 493 -20.70 2.34 30.94
N LEU A 494 -20.02 3.49 30.87
CA LEU A 494 -18.63 3.65 31.32
C LEU A 494 -18.41 3.35 32.81
N GLU A 495 -19.43 3.47 33.65
CA GLU A 495 -19.37 3.12 35.08
C GLU A 495 -19.15 1.62 35.33
N PHE A 496 -19.39 0.77 34.31
CA PHE A 496 -19.23 -0.68 34.37
C PHE A 496 -18.01 -1.18 33.59
N VAL A 497 -17.02 -0.31 33.34
CA VAL A 497 -15.77 -0.74 32.75
C VAL A 497 -14.96 -1.61 33.68
N THR A 498 -14.62 -2.81 33.25
CA THR A 498 -13.81 -3.76 34.01
C THR A 498 -12.43 -3.88 33.35
N SER A 499 -11.37 -3.62 34.12
CA SER A 499 -9.99 -3.81 33.66
C SER A 499 -9.53 -5.24 33.84
N ILE A 500 -8.93 -5.81 32.80
CA ILE A 500 -8.38 -7.17 32.86
C ILE A 500 -6.88 -7.11 33.12
N ALA A 501 -6.39 -7.92 34.05
CA ALA A 501 -4.97 -8.02 34.37
C ALA A 501 -4.21 -8.81 33.24
N PHE A 502 -4.03 -8.17 32.11
CA PHE A 502 -3.27 -8.71 30.98
C PHE A 502 -2.27 -7.67 30.47
N ASN A 503 -1.02 -8.09 30.27
CA ASN A 503 0.03 -7.16 29.82
C ASN A 503 0.11 -7.17 28.30
N VAL A 504 -0.29 -6.06 27.70
CA VAL A 504 -0.26 -5.84 26.25
C VAL A 504 0.88 -4.91 25.91
N GLY A 505 1.70 -5.26 24.92
CA GLY A 505 2.69 -4.36 24.35
C GLY A 505 2.07 -3.19 23.58
N GLY A 506 2.86 -2.15 23.36
CA GLY A 506 2.34 -0.89 22.78
C GLY A 506 1.88 -0.99 21.32
N THR A 507 2.36 -1.97 20.57
CA THR A 507 2.05 -2.16 19.12
C THR A 507 1.34 -3.48 18.84
N GLU A 508 1.12 -4.30 19.85
CA GLU A 508 0.56 -5.63 19.73
C GLU A 508 -0.94 -5.62 19.43
N ASN A 509 -1.41 -6.70 18.83
CA ASN A 509 -2.81 -6.90 18.51
C ASN A 509 -3.33 -8.14 19.24
N ILE A 510 -4.50 -8.02 19.85
CA ILE A 510 -5.20 -9.10 20.53
C ILE A 510 -6.39 -9.53 19.68
N LEU A 511 -6.58 -10.83 19.53
CA LEU A 511 -7.83 -11.45 19.12
C LEU A 511 -8.44 -12.17 20.32
N ILE A 512 -9.68 -11.84 20.67
CA ILE A 512 -10.49 -12.54 21.65
C ILE A 512 -11.33 -13.59 20.91
N ASN A 513 -11.17 -14.86 21.25
CA ASN A 513 -11.93 -15.96 20.64
C ASN A 513 -11.80 -17.22 21.51
N ASP A 514 -12.81 -18.07 21.54
CA ASP A 514 -12.71 -19.40 22.17
C ASP A 514 -11.86 -20.33 21.29
N ILE A 515 -10.55 -20.37 21.56
CA ILE A 515 -9.57 -21.11 20.72
C ILE A 515 -9.66 -22.61 20.94
N ASN A 516 -9.96 -23.03 22.15
CA ASN A 516 -9.98 -24.45 22.54
C ASN A 516 -11.39 -25.05 22.61
N LEU A 517 -12.43 -24.28 22.35
CA LEU A 517 -13.85 -24.66 22.35
C LEU A 517 -14.33 -25.14 23.74
N ASP A 518 -13.85 -24.50 24.84
CA ASP A 518 -14.32 -24.79 26.18
C ASP A 518 -15.42 -23.82 26.67
N GLY A 519 -15.84 -22.88 25.82
CA GLY A 519 -16.90 -21.90 26.10
C GLY A 519 -16.40 -20.64 26.77
N LEU A 520 -15.09 -20.46 27.01
CA LEU A 520 -14.49 -19.26 27.56
C LEU A 520 -13.64 -18.54 26.52
N PRO A 521 -13.69 -17.19 26.45
CA PRO A 521 -12.88 -16.45 25.50
C PRO A 521 -11.40 -16.50 25.88
N ASP A 522 -10.57 -16.97 24.97
CA ASP A 522 -9.10 -16.99 25.04
C ASP A 522 -8.49 -15.78 24.31
N ILE A 523 -7.16 -15.66 24.35
CA ILE A 523 -6.40 -14.64 23.62
C ILE A 523 -5.43 -15.28 22.62
N LEU A 524 -5.48 -14.83 21.38
CA LEU A 524 -4.31 -14.87 20.48
C LEU A 524 -3.69 -13.49 20.44
N LEU A 525 -2.39 -13.42 20.78
CA LEU A 525 -1.62 -12.18 20.80
C LEU A 525 -0.64 -12.16 19.64
N GLY A 526 -0.82 -11.21 18.72
CA GLY A 526 0.15 -10.90 17.69
C GLY A 526 1.22 -9.94 18.22
N THR A 527 2.44 -10.42 18.38
CA THR A 527 3.53 -9.70 19.02
C THR A 527 4.28 -8.76 18.07
N SER A 528 5.04 -7.82 18.61
CA SER A 528 5.79 -6.84 17.82
C SER A 528 6.90 -7.47 16.94
N ASP A 529 7.46 -8.60 17.36
CA ASP A 529 8.47 -9.37 16.61
C ASP A 529 7.85 -10.35 15.59
N GLY A 530 6.49 -10.42 15.53
CA GLY A 530 5.77 -11.22 14.56
C GLY A 530 5.38 -12.62 15.02
N ALA A 531 5.60 -12.99 16.28
CA ALA A 531 5.08 -14.24 16.83
C ALA A 531 3.57 -14.15 17.09
N ILE A 532 2.92 -15.30 17.19
CA ILE A 532 1.54 -15.43 17.64
C ILE A 532 1.54 -16.27 18.91
N GLU A 533 1.17 -15.66 20.02
CA GLU A 533 1.07 -16.35 21.30
C GLU A 533 -0.38 -16.76 21.59
N TYR A 534 -0.55 -17.96 22.17
CA TYR A 534 -1.85 -18.43 22.66
C TYR A 534 -1.88 -18.36 24.18
N TRP A 535 -2.86 -17.63 24.70
CA TRP A 535 -3.14 -17.46 26.11
C TRP A 535 -4.52 -17.99 26.43
N LYS A 536 -4.58 -19.09 27.17
CA LYS A 536 -5.84 -19.72 27.59
C LYS A 536 -6.46 -18.99 28.77
N ASN A 537 -7.77 -18.76 28.72
CA ASN A 537 -8.54 -18.38 29.89
C ASN A 537 -8.75 -19.59 30.77
N SER A 538 -8.13 -19.61 31.95
CA SER A 538 -8.20 -20.69 32.94
C SER A 538 -9.03 -20.30 34.14
N GLY A 539 -9.72 -19.15 34.09
CA GLY A 539 -10.60 -18.65 35.14
C GLY A 539 -11.99 -19.31 35.13
N ALA A 540 -12.80 -18.94 36.11
CA ALA A 540 -14.25 -19.17 36.10
C ALA A 540 -14.96 -18.00 35.36
N ALA A 541 -16.25 -18.16 35.06
CA ALA A 541 -17.02 -17.14 34.33
C ALA A 541 -16.93 -15.72 34.94
N ASP A 542 -16.79 -15.61 36.25
CA ASP A 542 -16.67 -14.37 37.01
C ASP A 542 -15.21 -13.98 37.36
N SER A 543 -14.21 -14.72 36.86
CA SER A 543 -12.79 -14.56 37.25
C SER A 543 -11.86 -14.85 36.07
N ILE A 544 -11.76 -13.90 35.14
CA ILE A 544 -10.93 -14.00 33.95
C ILE A 544 -9.44 -14.10 34.32
N ASN A 545 -8.76 -15.17 33.88
CA ASN A 545 -7.35 -15.40 34.15
C ASN A 545 -6.65 -16.03 32.94
N PHE A 546 -5.87 -15.24 32.19
CA PHE A 546 -5.14 -15.69 31.02
C PHE A 546 -3.77 -16.27 31.38
N THR A 547 -3.50 -17.50 30.95
CA THR A 547 -2.24 -18.20 31.13
C THR A 547 -1.62 -18.57 29.80
N LEU A 548 -0.34 -18.24 29.62
CA LEU A 548 0.39 -18.54 28.38
C LEU A 548 0.51 -20.05 28.16
N GLN A 549 -0.02 -20.54 27.07
CA GLN A 549 0.04 -21.94 26.67
C GLN A 549 1.06 -22.18 25.57
N ASN A 550 1.20 -21.26 24.62
CA ASN A 550 2.10 -21.43 23.48
C ASN A 550 2.64 -20.08 23.00
N LYS A 551 3.96 -19.93 22.91
CA LYS A 551 4.66 -18.74 22.40
C LYS A 551 4.74 -18.67 20.88
N SER A 552 4.41 -19.75 20.19
CA SER A 552 4.46 -19.89 18.75
C SER A 552 3.27 -20.71 18.27
N TYR A 553 2.07 -20.17 18.49
CA TYR A 553 0.82 -20.86 18.13
C TYR A 553 0.87 -21.30 16.66
N LEU A 554 0.50 -22.55 16.40
CA LEU A 554 0.63 -23.20 15.08
C LEU A 554 2.06 -23.18 14.49
N GLY A 555 3.10 -23.00 15.31
CA GLY A 555 4.47 -22.85 14.83
C GLY A 555 4.81 -21.46 14.28
N LEU A 556 3.90 -20.48 14.43
CA LEU A 556 4.10 -19.11 13.97
C LEU A 556 4.89 -18.28 14.99
N GLY A 557 6.20 -18.56 15.10
CA GLY A 557 7.15 -17.80 15.93
C GLY A 557 7.52 -16.44 15.34
N ALA A 558 8.53 -15.78 15.93
CA ALA A 558 9.03 -14.48 15.49
C ALA A 558 9.39 -14.45 14.00
N SER A 559 9.03 -13.33 13.31
CA SER A 559 9.24 -13.18 11.87
C SER A 559 9.29 -11.70 11.47
N THR A 560 10.39 -11.28 10.87
CA THR A 560 10.53 -9.91 10.35
C THR A 560 9.58 -9.58 9.19
N SER A 561 9.09 -10.60 8.49
CA SER A 561 8.10 -10.43 7.42
C SER A 561 6.65 -10.36 7.90
N ARG A 562 6.37 -10.59 9.21
CA ARG A 562 5.03 -10.61 9.80
C ARG A 562 4.98 -9.79 11.09
N GLN A 563 5.62 -8.65 11.14
CA GLN A 563 5.62 -7.81 12.35
C GLN A 563 4.23 -7.28 12.68
N ASN A 564 3.91 -7.18 13.97
CA ASN A 564 2.65 -6.67 14.50
C ASN A 564 1.41 -7.33 13.88
N PRO A 565 1.31 -8.67 13.80
CA PRO A 565 0.20 -9.33 13.14
C PRO A 565 -1.12 -9.01 13.85
N ALA A 566 -2.13 -8.60 13.09
CA ALA A 566 -3.51 -8.53 13.50
C ALA A 566 -4.23 -9.77 12.99
N LEU A 567 -5.12 -10.33 13.82
CA LEU A 567 -5.64 -11.67 13.62
C LEU A 567 -7.16 -11.65 13.50
N ALA A 568 -7.71 -12.52 12.66
CA ALA A 568 -9.12 -12.88 12.66
C ALA A 568 -9.26 -14.38 12.39
N ILE A 569 -10.37 -14.98 12.82
CA ILE A 569 -10.69 -16.39 12.63
C ILE A 569 -12.09 -16.51 12.07
N ALA A 570 -12.27 -17.30 11.00
CA ALA A 570 -13.56 -17.64 10.43
C ALA A 570 -13.41 -18.84 9.47
N ASP A 571 -14.49 -19.54 9.20
CA ASP A 571 -14.58 -20.50 8.09
C ASP A 571 -14.79 -19.72 6.78
N LEU A 572 -13.70 -19.45 6.06
CA LEU A 572 -13.72 -18.62 4.85
C LEU A 572 -14.17 -19.35 3.59
N ASN A 573 -14.20 -20.67 3.63
CA ASN A 573 -14.47 -21.49 2.45
C ASN A 573 -15.69 -22.41 2.60
N ALA A 574 -16.41 -22.28 3.73
CA ALA A 574 -17.58 -23.07 4.08
C ALA A 574 -17.30 -24.60 4.14
N ASP A 575 -16.11 -25.00 4.60
CA ASP A 575 -15.76 -26.40 4.81
C ASP A 575 -16.00 -26.90 6.25
N GLY A 576 -16.52 -26.05 7.12
CA GLY A 576 -16.83 -26.33 8.52
C GLY A 576 -15.62 -26.24 9.45
N ASN A 577 -14.47 -25.76 8.99
CA ASN A 577 -13.28 -25.59 9.80
C ASN A 577 -12.81 -24.13 9.75
N ASP A 578 -12.38 -23.63 10.89
CA ASP A 578 -11.86 -22.27 10.99
C ASP A 578 -10.52 -22.09 10.27
N ASP A 579 -10.40 -20.96 9.60
CA ASP A 579 -9.18 -20.45 8.99
C ASP A 579 -8.63 -19.26 9.79
N LEU A 580 -7.31 -19.04 9.77
CA LEU A 580 -6.66 -17.91 10.41
C LEU A 580 -6.29 -16.86 9.36
N ILE A 581 -6.75 -15.65 9.56
CA ILE A 581 -6.43 -14.48 8.73
C ILE A 581 -5.43 -13.63 9.50
N ILE A 582 -4.35 -13.25 8.83
CA ILE A 582 -3.30 -12.40 9.40
C ILE A 582 -3.13 -11.17 8.53
N GLY A 583 -3.32 -9.98 9.11
CA GLY A 583 -2.88 -8.70 8.54
C GLY A 583 -1.53 -8.30 9.14
N ASP A 584 -0.58 -7.84 8.34
CA ASP A 584 0.76 -7.51 8.80
C ASP A 584 1.09 -6.00 8.72
N GLN A 585 2.27 -5.62 9.21
CA GLN A 585 2.79 -4.24 9.19
C GLN A 585 2.88 -3.65 7.78
N ARG A 586 3.05 -4.48 6.75
CA ARG A 586 3.16 -4.06 5.34
C ARG A 586 1.80 -3.89 4.66
N GLY A 587 0.71 -4.24 5.36
CA GLY A 587 -0.65 -4.19 4.82
C GLY A 587 -1.05 -5.43 4.01
N LEU A 588 -0.31 -6.53 4.14
CA LEU A 588 -0.61 -7.79 3.45
C LEU A 588 -1.56 -8.64 4.27
N ILE A 589 -2.46 -9.34 3.57
CA ILE A 589 -3.33 -10.36 4.17
C ILE A 589 -2.79 -11.75 3.81
N THR A 590 -2.62 -12.59 4.83
CA THR A 590 -2.23 -14.00 4.70
C THR A 590 -3.29 -14.87 5.34
N ILE A 591 -3.71 -15.92 4.67
CA ILE A 591 -4.71 -16.89 5.18
C ILE A 591 -4.05 -18.24 5.37
N TYR A 592 -4.29 -18.86 6.54
CA TYR A 592 -3.90 -20.22 6.88
C TYR A 592 -5.15 -21.05 7.10
N LYS A 593 -5.29 -22.13 6.33
CA LYS A 593 -6.49 -22.98 6.29
C LYS A 593 -6.53 -23.98 7.44
N ASN A 594 -7.76 -24.25 7.95
CA ASN A 594 -8.09 -25.38 8.83
C ASN A 594 -7.21 -25.45 10.08
N ILE A 595 -7.14 -24.33 10.82
CA ILE A 595 -6.25 -24.20 11.99
C ILE A 595 -6.61 -25.10 13.18
N ARG A 596 -7.83 -25.63 13.23
CA ARG A 596 -8.30 -26.54 14.30
C ARG A 596 -8.15 -28.01 13.96
N SER A 597 -7.54 -28.37 12.82
CA SER A 597 -7.32 -29.78 12.46
C SER A 597 -6.27 -30.42 13.37
N ASN A 598 -6.37 -31.74 13.59
CA ASN A 598 -5.43 -32.48 14.46
C ASN A 598 -3.97 -32.49 13.96
N SER A 599 -3.74 -32.09 12.72
CA SER A 599 -2.41 -31.95 12.12
C SER A 599 -2.46 -30.87 11.04
N PRO A 600 -2.54 -29.58 11.39
CA PRO A 600 -2.67 -28.53 10.41
C PRO A 600 -1.40 -28.45 9.57
N THR A 601 -1.55 -28.68 8.26
CA THR A 601 -0.49 -28.34 7.30
C THR A 601 -0.66 -26.85 6.98
N LEU A 602 0.14 -26.00 7.62
CA LEU A 602 0.05 -24.56 7.42
C LEU A 602 0.68 -24.17 6.09
N ILE A 603 -0.18 -24.00 5.09
CA ILE A 603 0.18 -23.41 3.81
C ILE A 603 -0.38 -22.00 3.78
N ALA A 604 0.50 -21.03 3.67
CA ALA A 604 0.12 -19.62 3.56
C ALA A 604 -0.50 -19.34 2.18
N SER A 605 -1.67 -18.74 2.16
CA SER A 605 -2.30 -18.18 0.96
C SER A 605 -2.16 -16.67 1.00
N THR A 606 -1.41 -16.09 0.06
CA THR A 606 -1.15 -14.65 -0.03
C THR A 606 -1.73 -14.03 -1.31
N ASP A 607 -1.75 -14.78 -2.41
CA ASP A 607 -2.28 -14.34 -3.71
C ASP A 607 -3.80 -14.54 -3.74
N ILE A 608 -4.50 -13.81 -2.87
CA ILE A 608 -5.94 -13.97 -2.65
C ILE A 608 -6.78 -12.93 -3.39
N LEU A 609 -6.17 -11.82 -3.83
CA LEU A 609 -6.90 -10.70 -4.43
C LEU A 609 -6.90 -10.80 -5.95
N TYR A 610 -8.09 -10.91 -6.51
CA TYR A 610 -8.30 -10.89 -7.95
C TYR A 610 -8.23 -9.46 -8.50
N ASN A 611 -7.39 -9.25 -9.51
CA ASN A 611 -7.36 -8.02 -10.27
C ASN A 611 -8.14 -8.20 -11.59
N PRO A 612 -9.30 -7.55 -11.77
CA PRO A 612 -10.13 -7.73 -12.96
C PRO A 612 -9.50 -7.16 -14.24
N LEU A 613 -8.61 -6.16 -14.13
CA LEU A 613 -7.91 -5.57 -15.25
C LEU A 613 -6.84 -6.53 -15.82
N LEU A 614 -6.04 -7.11 -14.93
CA LEU A 614 -4.95 -8.03 -15.28
C LEU A 614 -5.43 -9.48 -15.37
N LYS A 615 -6.64 -9.79 -14.90
CA LYS A 615 -7.21 -11.13 -14.80
C LYS A 615 -6.29 -12.11 -14.05
N THR A 616 -5.66 -11.63 -12.98
CA THR A 616 -4.71 -12.40 -12.16
C THR A 616 -5.02 -12.24 -10.69
N TYR A 617 -4.61 -13.24 -9.90
CA TYR A 617 -4.55 -13.13 -8.45
C TYR A 617 -3.17 -12.64 -8.03
N ALA A 618 -3.13 -11.79 -7.04
CA ALA A 618 -1.87 -11.23 -6.54
C ALA A 618 -1.93 -10.98 -5.04
N THR A 619 -0.77 -10.96 -4.43
CA THR A 619 -0.54 -10.33 -3.13
C THR A 619 -0.55 -8.81 -3.33
N LYS A 620 -1.36 -8.10 -2.55
CA LYS A 620 -1.49 -6.64 -2.64
C LYS A 620 -1.52 -6.03 -1.25
N SER A 621 -0.79 -4.94 -1.06
CA SER A 621 -0.91 -4.12 0.15
C SER A 621 -2.24 -3.35 0.16
N LEU A 622 -2.93 -3.41 1.28
CA LEU A 622 -4.16 -2.66 1.57
C LEU A 622 -3.88 -1.43 2.46
N GLY A 623 -2.64 -0.95 2.48
CA GLY A 623 -2.17 0.08 3.39
C GLY A 623 -1.53 -0.53 4.64
N SER A 624 -0.47 0.13 5.17
CA SER A 624 0.31 -0.36 6.30
C SER A 624 -0.56 -0.73 7.50
N LYS A 625 -0.15 -1.73 8.28
CA LYS A 625 -0.81 -2.18 9.52
C LYS A 625 -2.24 -2.68 9.30
N ALA A 626 -2.42 -3.60 8.35
CA ALA A 626 -3.72 -4.20 8.06
C ALA A 626 -4.39 -4.80 9.30
N GLN A 627 -5.67 -4.47 9.51
CA GLN A 627 -6.51 -4.91 10.63
C GLN A 627 -7.74 -5.66 10.07
N PRO A 628 -7.64 -6.98 9.83
CA PRO A 628 -8.74 -7.74 9.26
C PRO A 628 -9.80 -8.10 10.31
N VAL A 629 -11.06 -8.13 9.87
CA VAL A 629 -12.16 -8.82 10.53
C VAL A 629 -12.93 -9.60 9.46
N ALA A 630 -13.34 -10.83 9.76
CA ALA A 630 -14.11 -11.66 8.85
C ALA A 630 -15.53 -11.81 9.37
N ILE A 631 -16.50 -11.47 8.52
CA ILE A 631 -17.93 -11.49 8.88
C ILE A 631 -18.81 -11.87 7.69
N ASN A 632 -19.96 -12.42 7.98
CA ASN A 632 -20.98 -12.71 6.97
C ASN A 632 -21.81 -11.45 6.64
N LEU A 633 -21.19 -10.52 5.91
CA LEU A 633 -21.80 -9.23 5.57
C LEU A 633 -22.84 -9.30 4.46
N PHE A 634 -22.81 -10.33 3.64
CA PHE A 634 -23.69 -10.47 2.47
C PHE A 634 -24.71 -11.62 2.61
N ASN A 635 -24.82 -12.20 3.80
CA ASN A 635 -25.65 -13.38 4.07
C ASN A 635 -25.36 -14.54 3.10
N THR A 636 -24.09 -14.82 2.89
CA THR A 636 -23.57 -15.92 2.04
C THR A 636 -22.85 -16.94 2.92
N ASP A 637 -22.62 -18.15 2.39
CA ASP A 637 -21.89 -19.19 3.13
C ASP A 637 -20.41 -18.81 3.39
N LYS A 638 -19.88 -17.82 2.68
CA LYS A 638 -18.48 -17.39 2.76
C LYS A 638 -18.37 -15.96 3.25
N PRO A 639 -17.67 -15.72 4.37
CA PRO A 639 -17.49 -14.39 4.92
C PRO A 639 -16.76 -13.42 3.99
N ALA A 640 -17.10 -12.14 4.08
CA ALA A 640 -16.26 -11.05 3.61
C ALA A 640 -15.15 -10.76 4.63
N ILE A 641 -14.03 -10.20 4.14
CA ILE A 641 -12.98 -9.68 5.02
C ILE A 641 -12.99 -8.15 4.91
N ILE A 642 -13.25 -7.48 6.01
CA ILE A 642 -13.14 -6.02 6.10
C ILE A 642 -11.77 -5.71 6.70
N VAL A 643 -11.01 -4.81 6.06
CA VAL A 643 -9.63 -4.51 6.45
C VAL A 643 -9.48 -3.02 6.74
N GLY A 644 -9.16 -2.72 7.99
CA GLY A 644 -8.68 -1.40 8.38
C GLY A 644 -7.17 -1.26 8.19
N ASN A 645 -6.65 -0.04 8.24
CA ASN A 645 -5.25 0.24 7.97
C ASN A 645 -4.74 1.51 8.68
N SER A 646 -3.48 1.87 8.45
CA SER A 646 -2.83 3.04 9.05
C SER A 646 -3.39 4.38 8.57
N THR A 647 -4.05 4.46 7.42
CA THR A 647 -4.60 5.70 6.85
C THR A 647 -6.05 5.98 7.24
N GLY A 648 -6.61 5.18 8.15
CA GLY A 648 -7.90 5.46 8.76
C GLY A 648 -9.12 5.04 7.95
N GLY A 649 -8.93 4.50 6.75
CA GLY A 649 -10.03 4.00 5.92
C GLY A 649 -10.20 2.49 5.97
N LEU A 650 -11.14 1.98 5.20
CA LEU A 650 -11.49 0.56 5.14
C LEU A 650 -11.49 0.03 3.72
N TYR A 651 -11.23 -1.28 3.59
CA TYR A 651 -11.48 -2.07 2.40
C TYR A 651 -12.48 -3.19 2.68
N VAL A 652 -13.36 -3.48 1.74
CA VAL A 652 -14.19 -4.68 1.75
C VAL A 652 -13.63 -5.65 0.72
N LEU A 653 -13.26 -6.84 1.18
CA LEU A 653 -12.87 -7.95 0.33
C LEU A 653 -14.04 -8.92 0.26
N LYS A 654 -14.74 -8.92 -0.87
CA LYS A 654 -15.86 -9.82 -1.13
C LYS A 654 -15.35 -11.12 -1.70
N ASN A 655 -15.84 -12.23 -1.17
CA ASN A 655 -15.54 -13.55 -1.74
C ASN A 655 -16.19 -13.68 -3.12
N GLU A 656 -15.39 -14.11 -4.11
CA GLU A 656 -15.83 -14.30 -5.49
C GLU A 656 -15.80 -15.78 -5.83
N GLU A 657 -16.99 -16.38 -5.99
CA GLU A 657 -17.09 -17.78 -6.39
C GLU A 657 -16.73 -18.01 -7.86
N GLY A 658 -15.99 -19.09 -8.12
CA GLY A 658 -15.90 -19.71 -9.43
C GLY A 658 -15.13 -18.97 -10.52
N LYS A 659 -14.32 -17.98 -10.21
CA LYS A 659 -13.39 -17.44 -11.21
C LYS A 659 -12.25 -18.43 -11.43
N GLU A 660 -12.17 -18.99 -12.65
CA GLU A 660 -11.07 -19.86 -13.03
C GLU A 660 -9.73 -19.12 -12.84
N LEU A 661 -8.78 -19.79 -12.21
CA LEU A 661 -7.40 -19.34 -12.22
C LEU A 661 -6.94 -19.22 -13.68
N PRO A 662 -6.21 -18.16 -14.05
CA PRO A 662 -5.54 -18.16 -15.31
C PRO A 662 -4.64 -19.41 -15.40
N PRO A 663 -4.48 -19.99 -16.60
CA PRO A 663 -3.64 -21.17 -16.78
C PRO A 663 -2.25 -20.92 -16.19
N ASP A 664 -1.60 -21.99 -15.74
CA ASP A 664 -0.24 -21.90 -15.20
C ASP A 664 0.66 -21.07 -16.11
N PRO A 665 1.56 -20.23 -15.54
CA PRO A 665 2.41 -19.37 -16.35
C PRO A 665 3.21 -20.20 -17.35
N VAL A 666 3.17 -19.81 -18.60
CA VAL A 666 3.93 -20.45 -19.68
C VAL A 666 5.24 -19.70 -19.85
N VAL A 667 6.35 -20.40 -19.64
CA VAL A 667 7.68 -19.88 -19.92
C VAL A 667 8.27 -20.68 -21.09
N LEU A 668 8.52 -19.99 -22.19
CA LEU A 668 9.19 -20.58 -23.35
C LEU A 668 10.69 -20.45 -23.17
N ILE A 669 11.43 -21.57 -23.30
CA ILE A 669 12.89 -21.63 -23.29
C ILE A 669 13.36 -22.23 -24.62
N TYR A 670 14.17 -21.48 -25.36
CA TYR A 670 14.69 -21.94 -26.65
C TYR A 670 16.02 -21.26 -27.04
N PRO A 671 16.88 -21.92 -27.83
CA PRO A 671 16.80 -23.34 -28.19
C PRO A 671 17.08 -24.26 -26.99
N ASN A 672 16.45 -25.41 -26.95
CA ASN A 672 16.74 -26.45 -25.96
C ASN A 672 16.73 -27.83 -26.66
N PRO A 673 17.87 -28.48 -26.89
CA PRO A 673 19.22 -28.15 -26.37
C PRO A 673 19.80 -26.85 -26.93
N LEU A 674 20.64 -26.18 -26.11
CA LEU A 674 21.39 -24.99 -26.48
C LEU A 674 22.73 -25.40 -27.10
N PRO A 675 23.03 -25.02 -28.38
CA PRO A 675 24.35 -25.16 -28.96
C PRO A 675 25.39 -24.35 -28.18
N SER A 676 26.60 -24.85 -28.04
CA SER A 676 27.65 -24.32 -27.14
C SER A 676 28.08 -22.86 -27.39
N ALA A 677 27.69 -22.27 -28.51
CA ALA A 677 28.01 -20.87 -28.88
C ALA A 677 26.78 -19.94 -28.93
N ASP A 678 25.58 -20.47 -28.64
CA ASP A 678 24.33 -19.73 -28.78
C ASP A 678 23.84 -19.12 -27.47
N GLU A 679 22.88 -18.21 -27.58
CA GLU A 679 22.17 -17.59 -26.46
C GLU A 679 20.85 -18.32 -26.19
N LEU A 680 20.58 -18.58 -24.91
CA LEU A 680 19.31 -19.11 -24.45
C LEU A 680 18.29 -17.99 -24.39
N SER A 681 17.23 -18.09 -25.17
CA SER A 681 16.12 -17.15 -25.15
C SER A 681 15.04 -17.63 -24.18
N ILE A 682 14.54 -16.73 -23.35
CA ILE A 682 13.46 -16.98 -22.40
C ILE A 682 12.37 -15.94 -22.64
N LYS A 683 11.14 -16.42 -22.83
CA LYS A 683 9.96 -15.58 -22.97
C LYS A 683 8.87 -16.07 -22.01
N PRO A 684 8.67 -15.41 -20.86
CA PRO A 684 7.55 -15.69 -19.98
C PRO A 684 6.28 -14.98 -20.47
N ASP A 685 5.12 -15.54 -20.23
CA ASP A 685 3.82 -14.88 -20.48
C ASP A 685 3.43 -13.87 -19.38
N ARG A 686 4.16 -13.89 -18.25
CA ARG A 686 4.01 -12.99 -17.09
C ARG A 686 5.37 -12.54 -16.60
N ASN A 687 5.40 -11.46 -15.81
CA ASN A 687 6.63 -11.02 -15.16
C ASN A 687 7.26 -12.15 -14.35
N ALA A 688 8.51 -12.46 -14.63
CA ALA A 688 9.21 -13.58 -14.03
C ALA A 688 10.59 -13.16 -13.53
N GLN A 689 11.01 -13.73 -12.42
CA GLN A 689 12.42 -13.73 -12.02
C GLN A 689 13.01 -15.08 -12.37
N VAL A 690 14.11 -15.13 -13.12
CA VAL A 690 14.80 -16.36 -13.47
C VAL A 690 16.14 -16.46 -12.77
N GLN A 691 16.48 -17.64 -12.29
CA GLN A 691 17.80 -17.97 -11.74
C GLN A 691 18.23 -19.34 -12.24
N PHE A 692 19.51 -19.48 -12.62
CA PHE A 692 20.03 -20.72 -13.18
C PHE A 692 20.85 -21.52 -12.14
N PHE A 693 20.73 -22.85 -12.23
CA PHE A 693 21.40 -23.78 -11.34
C PHE A 693 22.02 -24.93 -12.15
N SER A 694 23.12 -25.49 -11.67
CA SER A 694 23.58 -26.81 -12.12
C SER A 694 22.62 -27.90 -11.65
N ILE A 695 22.71 -29.09 -12.22
CA ILE A 695 21.91 -30.24 -11.79
C ILE A 695 22.18 -30.64 -10.30
N LEU A 696 23.29 -30.22 -9.75
CA LEU A 696 23.68 -30.43 -8.35
C LEU A 696 23.18 -29.31 -7.42
N GLY A 697 22.37 -28.37 -7.93
CA GLY A 697 21.79 -27.25 -7.16
C GLY A 697 22.74 -26.08 -6.92
N GLN A 698 23.93 -26.05 -7.52
CA GLN A 698 24.85 -24.91 -7.42
C GLN A 698 24.32 -23.75 -8.26
N LYS A 699 24.34 -22.55 -7.70
CA LYS A 699 23.97 -21.32 -8.42
C LYS A 699 24.92 -21.06 -9.58
N VAL A 700 24.33 -20.78 -10.75
CA VAL A 700 25.05 -20.45 -12.00
C VAL A 700 24.91 -18.98 -12.35
N SER A 701 23.82 -18.34 -11.92
CA SER A 701 23.59 -16.92 -12.12
C SER A 701 22.94 -16.26 -10.91
N GLU A 702 23.00 -14.94 -10.84
CA GLU A 702 22.12 -14.17 -9.96
C GLU A 702 20.69 -14.16 -10.53
N PRO A 703 19.65 -13.90 -9.68
CA PRO A 703 18.29 -13.75 -10.14
C PRO A 703 18.14 -12.57 -11.10
N THR A 704 17.53 -12.80 -12.24
CA THR A 704 17.31 -11.79 -13.28
C THR A 704 15.82 -11.63 -13.53
N PHE A 705 15.32 -10.40 -13.52
CA PHE A 705 13.92 -10.08 -13.83
C PHE A 705 13.69 -10.07 -15.34
N ILE A 706 12.58 -10.69 -15.78
CA ILE A 706 12.15 -10.73 -17.19
C ILE A 706 10.70 -10.25 -17.25
N PRO A 707 10.42 -9.14 -17.95
CA PRO A 707 9.06 -8.67 -18.17
C PRO A 707 8.21 -9.65 -18.97
N ALA A 708 6.89 -9.61 -18.74
CA ALA A 708 5.91 -10.42 -19.46
C ALA A 708 6.02 -10.23 -20.98
N ASN A 709 5.93 -11.33 -21.74
CA ASN A 709 5.95 -11.37 -23.19
C ASN A 709 7.22 -10.83 -23.89
N GLN A 710 8.24 -10.45 -23.12
CA GLN A 710 9.54 -10.06 -23.68
C GLN A 710 10.49 -11.24 -23.81
N ILE A 711 11.30 -11.24 -24.85
CA ILE A 711 12.36 -12.24 -25.07
C ILE A 711 13.63 -11.70 -24.42
N PHE A 712 14.13 -12.42 -23.43
CA PHE A 712 15.39 -12.13 -22.79
C PHE A 712 16.44 -13.18 -23.18
N LYS A 713 17.64 -12.74 -23.54
CA LYS A 713 18.72 -13.62 -24.00
C LYS A 713 19.80 -13.75 -22.96
N PHE A 714 20.16 -14.98 -22.66
CA PHE A 714 21.21 -15.32 -21.71
C PHE A 714 22.38 -16.02 -22.42
N ALA A 715 23.56 -15.47 -22.29
CA ALA A 715 24.80 -16.09 -22.78
C ALA A 715 25.53 -16.79 -21.63
N PHE A 716 25.99 -17.99 -21.84
CA PHE A 716 26.73 -18.80 -20.85
C PHE A 716 28.12 -19.20 -21.32
N PRO A 717 29.04 -18.23 -21.58
CA PRO A 717 30.34 -18.51 -22.20
C PRO A 717 31.28 -19.39 -21.37
N LYS A 718 30.98 -19.60 -20.09
CA LYS A 718 31.81 -20.35 -19.13
C LYS A 718 31.19 -21.66 -18.67
N LEU A 719 29.99 -22.00 -19.12
CA LEU A 719 29.33 -23.23 -18.71
C LEU A 719 29.78 -24.41 -19.58
N SER A 720 30.08 -25.52 -18.92
CA SER A 720 30.40 -26.79 -19.60
C SER A 720 29.14 -27.44 -20.15
N ARG A 721 29.33 -28.35 -21.12
CA ARG A 721 28.24 -29.20 -21.64
C ARG A 721 27.58 -29.96 -20.47
N GLY A 722 26.25 -29.96 -20.46
CA GLY A 722 25.52 -30.59 -19.38
C GLY A 722 24.06 -30.16 -19.24
N ILE A 723 23.45 -30.66 -18.18
CA ILE A 723 22.06 -30.36 -17.84
C ILE A 723 22.05 -29.24 -16.78
N TYR A 724 21.21 -28.26 -17.01
CA TYR A 724 20.99 -27.11 -16.13
C TYR A 724 19.52 -26.92 -15.85
N ILE A 725 19.21 -26.19 -14.78
CA ILE A 725 17.85 -25.88 -14.33
C ILE A 725 17.68 -24.37 -14.34
N ALA A 726 16.69 -23.89 -15.10
CA ALA A 726 16.18 -22.54 -14.97
C ALA A 726 15.00 -22.56 -13.98
N ARG A 727 15.18 -21.88 -12.87
CA ARG A 727 14.16 -21.70 -11.84
C ARG A 727 13.49 -20.36 -12.06
N PHE A 728 12.17 -20.38 -12.22
CA PHE A 728 11.34 -19.18 -12.38
C PHE A 728 10.58 -18.92 -11.12
N THR A 729 10.56 -17.67 -10.70
CA THR A 729 9.65 -17.19 -9.66
C THR A 729 8.68 -16.21 -10.32
N ILE A 730 7.40 -16.56 -10.32
CA ILE A 730 6.31 -15.78 -10.93
C ILE A 730 5.24 -15.65 -9.86
N ASN A 731 4.90 -14.41 -9.48
CA ASN A 731 3.92 -14.12 -8.40
C ASN A 731 4.20 -14.92 -7.11
N GLY A 732 5.48 -14.98 -6.70
CA GLY A 732 5.89 -15.71 -5.49
C GLY A 732 5.95 -17.23 -5.62
N LYS A 733 5.41 -17.83 -6.68
CA LYS A 733 5.48 -19.28 -6.94
C LYS A 733 6.75 -19.62 -7.74
N SER A 734 7.43 -20.67 -7.33
CA SER A 734 8.61 -21.16 -8.03
C SER A 734 8.29 -22.36 -8.90
N SER A 735 8.65 -22.28 -10.17
CA SER A 735 8.67 -23.40 -11.11
C SER A 735 10.09 -23.63 -11.66
N ALA A 736 10.38 -24.79 -12.22
CA ALA A 736 11.69 -25.12 -12.77
C ALA A 736 11.56 -25.81 -14.12
N GLN A 737 12.39 -25.37 -15.08
CA GLN A 737 12.51 -26.04 -16.38
C GLN A 737 13.97 -26.44 -16.62
N LYS A 738 14.13 -27.61 -17.21
CA LYS A 738 15.44 -28.17 -17.58
C LYS A 738 15.85 -27.63 -18.95
N PHE A 739 17.09 -27.22 -19.11
CA PHE A 739 17.72 -26.98 -20.40
C PHE A 739 19.09 -27.68 -20.50
N ILE A 740 19.53 -27.93 -21.71
CA ILE A 740 20.74 -28.71 -22.01
C ILE A 740 21.68 -27.84 -22.82
N ILE A 741 22.95 -27.78 -22.43
CA ILE A 741 24.05 -27.18 -23.21
C ILE A 741 24.81 -28.31 -23.87
N ASN A 742 24.90 -28.32 -25.21
CA ASN A 742 25.59 -29.33 -26.02
C ASN A 742 27.06 -29.00 -26.21
#